data_3f41a7ae4d3be2acf93bdf704829b033
#
_entry.id   3f41a7ae4d3be2acf93bdf704829b033
#
_cell.length_a   1.000
_cell.length_b   1.000
_cell.length_c   1.000
_cell.angle_alpha   90.00
_cell.angle_beta   90.00
_cell.angle_gamma   90.00
#
_symmetry.space_group_name_H-M   'P 1'
#
loop_
_entity.id
_entity.type
_entity.pdbx_description
1 polymer ?
#
loop_
_entity_poly.entity_id
_entity_poly.type
_entity_poly.pdbx_seq_one_letter_code
_entity_poly.pdbx_strand_id
1 'polypeptide(L)'
;MIIRIFKCAIMLFTLALSQGIQAHAEHDKARFVASDGVDNGLCNNRFRPCQTVSYAVQQAAKGDKVLVAQGQYQITNAQDLLYFSGAIIPVLGGFDKIDQYQNQNPDTFVTSIIGVPTDFIEQLSQQGFHVIRDAKSIDQLALLGKSVQFNSLTLMLESQQATNCIDGNAAGFACQNISLLAHIPRSQFPSSPSSANDIWGHYDLNTGKEYAIIGLNNGISVVDVTSPEAPVIIGTINGQSTSWRDIKVFQYFDGDGNRWRAYAYATADNVSEGVTIIDLSGLPNSIVLVQKQTIDASAHNVYISNVDYSLNIAQPNTEPLLHITGSNRSSGAFRSYTLLNPENLTLSYEPVASHSSDYTHDASSVLINDSRAQSECTNATANGCNVLLDFNESTLRLWDHSKQQEVVALSNTGYPMAEYTHSGWWTEDKQYVLVHDERDEQVHGINTTLNIFDISSLKRPVLVGTWRGPTRAIDHNGFVRGNHYFMSNYERGLTVLDISQAANPQQIGFFDTYPVSNNAAFNGAWGVYPFLPSGNILVSDINSGLFILRDDTAGSNAEQIAFKVAQLSVVEGDKALVEINKAGNNSATVGYQILSGSANDTDYQNIEGELSWATNDNSPQTITVPINTDSTVEPDEIFFVRLFNPQNGAALGYPNILQITIQGVPKSGKISMSQSELNVKETDNTVVLQVARLGGSTGLIKINYLVQSDSAVVGQDVENSQGTLEWQDGETGSKNITLSLINDNDSETNESFLLTLQTEHEQQLGSQSSTRITIFDDESNQAPIVNAGQNSQVNTRQKTELQATASDPEGRNLTYQWQQLSGTTVSLSNANNLNASFVAPSTESTLTFSLSATDDFDLTSSASVQISVIAPTPSKSQTTSGGGGSTGALSILCLTLCWYLRAKPLKRYLAKGKSKKLHTK
;
A
#
# COMPACT_ATOMS: atom_id res chain seq x y z
N MET A 1 -6.91 33.48 48.14
CA MET A 1 -6.26 32.16 48.05
C MET A 1 -6.93 31.23 47.04
N ILE A 2 -8.23 31.27 46.88
CA ILE A 2 -9.01 30.43 45.96
C ILE A 2 -8.79 30.79 44.45
N ILE A 3 -8.54 32.06 44.12
CA ILE A 3 -8.33 32.53 42.74
C ILE A 3 -6.95 32.14 42.16
N ARG A 4 -5.95 31.88 43.01
CA ARG A 4 -4.63 31.38 42.54
C ARG A 4 -4.62 29.89 42.26
N ILE A 5 -5.48 29.12 42.91
CA ILE A 5 -5.61 27.66 42.66
C ILE A 5 -6.33 27.40 41.34
N PHE A 6 -7.31 28.23 40.95
CA PHE A 6 -8.03 28.10 39.69
C PHE A 6 -7.17 28.46 38.44
N LYS A 7 -6.24 29.42 38.57
CA LYS A 7 -5.31 29.75 37.48
C LYS A 7 -4.22 28.69 37.28
N CYS A 8 -3.76 28.02 38.33
CA CYS A 8 -2.85 26.90 38.21
C CYS A 8 -3.52 25.62 37.62
N ALA A 9 -4.80 25.39 37.97
CA ALA A 9 -5.53 24.24 37.40
C ALA A 9 -5.87 24.43 35.91
N ILE A 10 -6.16 25.65 35.45
CA ILE A 10 -6.40 25.95 34.04
C ILE A 10 -5.08 25.92 33.24
N MET A 11 -3.96 26.36 33.83
CA MET A 11 -2.65 26.29 33.18
C MET A 11 -2.10 24.84 33.09
N LEU A 12 -2.44 23.99 34.06
CA LEU A 12 -2.14 22.54 33.99
C LEU A 12 -3.09 21.81 33.03
N PHE A 13 -4.32 22.27 32.82
CA PHE A 13 -5.26 21.67 31.89
C PHE A 13 -5.00 22.11 30.43
N THR A 14 -4.42 23.25 30.17
CA THR A 14 -4.01 23.72 28.82
C THR A 14 -2.63 23.17 28.42
N LEU A 15 -1.78 22.74 29.37
CA LEU A 15 -0.54 21.99 29.04
C LEU A 15 -0.80 20.48 28.79
N ALA A 16 -1.93 19.94 29.26
CA ALA A 16 -2.29 18.56 29.03
C ALA A 16 -3.03 18.32 27.69
N LEU A 17 -3.38 19.38 26.95
CA LEU A 17 -4.10 19.29 25.67
C LEU A 17 -3.23 19.53 24.42
N SER A 18 -1.91 19.64 24.59
CA SER A 18 -0.97 19.80 23.46
C SER A 18 0.15 18.75 23.42
N GLN A 19 0.03 17.66 24.15
CA GLN A 19 0.79 16.48 23.83
C GLN A 19 0.05 15.76 22.67
N GLY A 20 0.41 16.09 21.44
CA GLY A 20 0.21 15.19 20.33
C GLY A 20 0.77 13.84 20.78
N ILE A 21 -0.05 12.81 20.71
CA ILE A 21 0.35 11.43 21.01
C ILE A 21 1.39 11.08 19.94
N GLN A 22 2.67 11.20 20.28
CA GLN A 22 3.75 10.63 19.47
C GLN A 22 3.69 9.13 19.70
N ALA A 23 3.53 8.37 18.63
CA ALA A 23 3.54 6.92 18.65
C ALA A 23 4.91 6.37 19.12
N HIS A 24 5.98 7.19 19.01
CA HIS A 24 7.33 6.85 19.42
C HIS A 24 7.89 7.87 20.44
N ALA A 25 8.22 7.43 21.64
CA ALA A 25 8.74 8.29 22.71
C ALA A 25 10.19 8.76 22.48
N GLU A 26 10.93 8.17 21.52
CA GLU A 26 12.35 8.39 21.31
C GLU A 26 12.72 9.15 20.02
N HIS A 27 11.79 9.38 19.11
CA HIS A 27 12.00 10.08 17.84
C HIS A 27 11.84 11.61 18.00
N ASP A 28 12.43 12.37 17.05
CA ASP A 28 12.49 13.84 17.01
C ASP A 28 13.57 14.47 17.93
N LYS A 29 14.62 13.72 18.23
CA LYS A 29 15.79 14.28 18.91
C LYS A 29 16.66 15.07 17.93
N ALA A 30 17.18 16.22 18.39
CA ALA A 30 18.08 17.01 17.56
C ALA A 30 19.54 16.58 17.74
N ARG A 31 20.29 16.54 16.64
CA ARG A 31 21.75 16.51 16.59
C ARG A 31 22.21 17.91 16.18
N PHE A 32 23.26 18.41 16.82
CA PHE A 32 23.70 19.79 16.66
C PHE A 32 25.06 19.84 15.96
N VAL A 33 25.16 20.68 14.93
CA VAL A 33 26.38 20.86 14.12
C VAL A 33 26.76 22.35 14.09
N ALA A 34 28.03 22.63 14.27
CA ALA A 34 28.62 23.95 14.04
C ALA A 34 30.04 23.84 13.45
N SER A 35 30.42 24.77 12.58
CA SER A 35 31.73 24.73 11.90
C SER A 35 32.95 24.77 12.84
N ASP A 36 32.78 25.24 14.05
CA ASP A 36 33.74 25.24 15.14
C ASP A 36 33.48 24.15 16.21
N GLY A 37 32.63 23.16 15.90
CA GLY A 37 32.34 22.03 16.74
C GLY A 37 33.45 20.98 16.75
N VAL A 38 33.20 19.85 17.41
CA VAL A 38 34.14 18.72 17.47
C VAL A 38 33.35 17.41 17.31
N ASP A 39 33.74 16.60 16.31
CA ASP A 39 33.13 15.29 16.06
C ASP A 39 33.47 14.31 17.18
N ASN A 40 32.57 14.25 18.17
CA ASN A 40 32.67 13.37 19.31
C ASN A 40 31.33 13.15 19.99
N GLY A 41 31.05 11.92 20.42
CA GLY A 41 29.83 11.51 21.12
C GLY A 41 28.60 11.58 20.20
N LEU A 42 27.40 11.70 20.78
CA LEU A 42 26.13 11.58 20.06
C LEU A 42 25.63 12.87 19.40
N CYS A 43 26.40 13.95 19.37
CA CYS A 43 26.00 15.27 18.85
C CYS A 43 24.68 15.85 19.42
N ASN A 44 24.16 15.31 20.51
CA ASN A 44 22.86 15.68 21.12
C ASN A 44 22.97 16.83 22.15
N ASN A 45 24.16 17.35 22.38
CA ASN A 45 24.40 18.48 23.27
C ASN A 45 24.57 19.78 22.49
N ARG A 46 23.57 20.69 22.53
CA ARG A 46 23.59 22.00 21.86
C ARG A 46 24.74 22.90 22.23
N PHE A 47 25.36 22.71 23.41
CA PHE A 47 26.51 23.49 23.86
C PHE A 47 27.85 22.87 23.43
N ARG A 48 27.84 21.65 22.92
CA ARG A 48 29.01 20.93 22.39
C ARG A 48 28.62 20.26 21.07
N PRO A 49 28.35 21.07 20.02
CA PRO A 49 27.93 20.54 18.73
C PRO A 49 29.07 19.77 18.09
N CYS A 50 28.74 18.87 17.19
CA CYS A 50 29.71 18.23 16.32
C CYS A 50 30.16 19.19 15.21
N GLN A 51 31.25 18.86 14.55
CA GLN A 51 31.82 19.71 13.49
C GLN A 51 31.19 19.43 12.12
N THR A 52 30.97 18.16 11.79
CA THR A 52 30.54 17.75 10.46
C THR A 52 29.11 17.19 10.47
N VAL A 53 28.37 17.44 9.39
CA VAL A 53 27.05 16.90 9.16
C VAL A 53 27.12 15.37 9.01
N SER A 54 28.13 14.87 8.28
CA SER A 54 28.30 13.44 8.04
C SER A 54 28.48 12.65 9.35
N TYR A 55 29.25 13.19 10.31
CA TYR A 55 29.38 12.57 11.62
C TYR A 55 28.04 12.61 12.41
N ALA A 56 27.35 13.76 12.38
CA ALA A 56 26.09 13.93 13.13
C ALA A 56 24.97 13.02 12.59
N VAL A 57 24.89 12.81 11.26
CA VAL A 57 23.92 11.89 10.63
C VAL A 57 24.17 10.45 11.09
N GLN A 58 25.43 10.02 11.17
CA GLN A 58 25.78 8.68 11.68
C GLN A 58 25.49 8.47 13.18
N GLN A 59 25.24 9.56 13.93
CA GLN A 59 24.85 9.52 15.35
C GLN A 59 23.34 9.67 15.54
N ALA A 60 22.58 9.95 14.47
CA ALA A 60 21.15 10.17 14.51
C ALA A 60 20.39 8.84 14.42
N ALA A 61 19.38 8.68 15.25
CA ALA A 61 18.41 7.60 15.08
C ALA A 61 17.38 7.96 14.00
N LYS A 62 16.70 6.97 13.46
CA LYS A 62 15.62 7.14 12.49
C LYS A 62 14.54 8.07 13.08
N GLY A 63 14.15 9.11 12.33
CA GLY A 63 13.24 10.16 12.81
C GLY A 63 13.89 11.32 13.56
N ASP A 64 15.17 11.25 13.89
CA ASP A 64 15.92 12.39 14.42
C ASP A 64 16.18 13.45 13.30
N LYS A 65 16.62 14.62 13.70
CA LYS A 65 17.02 15.71 12.79
C LYS A 65 18.40 16.28 13.14
N VAL A 66 19.11 16.76 12.13
CA VAL A 66 20.39 17.45 12.31
C VAL A 66 20.17 18.95 12.10
N LEU A 67 20.47 19.75 13.13
CA LEU A 67 20.36 21.21 13.10
C LEU A 67 21.75 21.81 12.92
N VAL A 68 21.92 22.57 11.81
CA VAL A 68 23.22 23.10 11.40
C VAL A 68 23.26 24.61 11.66
N ALA A 69 24.22 25.05 12.49
CA ALA A 69 24.41 26.45 12.81
C ALA A 69 24.90 27.24 11.60
N GLN A 70 24.70 28.57 11.65
CA GLN A 70 25.31 29.49 10.69
C GLN A 70 26.81 29.25 10.56
N GLY A 71 27.31 29.37 9.34
CA GLY A 71 28.71 29.09 9.00
C GLY A 71 28.85 28.65 7.55
N GLN A 72 30.07 28.25 7.21
CA GLN A 72 30.36 27.74 5.88
C GLN A 72 30.70 26.24 5.95
N TYR A 73 30.04 25.46 5.12
CA TYR A 73 30.20 24.01 5.01
C TYR A 73 30.51 23.64 3.57
N GLN A 74 31.21 22.54 3.38
CA GLN A 74 31.64 22.10 2.06
C GLN A 74 31.21 20.67 1.82
N ILE A 75 30.60 20.42 0.68
CA ILE A 75 30.34 19.08 0.15
C ILE A 75 31.56 18.65 -0.65
N THR A 76 32.19 17.56 -0.26
CA THR A 76 33.44 17.09 -0.84
C THR A 76 33.30 15.79 -1.62
N ASN A 77 32.24 15.04 -1.38
CA ASN A 77 31.99 13.72 -1.97
C ASN A 77 30.49 13.41 -2.04
N ALA A 78 30.12 12.30 -2.68
CA ALA A 78 28.72 11.85 -2.82
C ALA A 78 28.06 11.54 -1.47
N GLN A 79 28.79 10.99 -0.52
CA GLN A 79 28.27 10.68 0.82
C GLN A 79 27.84 11.93 1.57
N ASP A 80 28.70 12.98 1.58
CA ASP A 80 28.32 14.26 2.19
C ASP A 80 27.02 14.80 1.57
N LEU A 81 26.94 14.78 0.22
CA LEU A 81 25.75 15.25 -0.49
C LEU A 81 24.48 14.49 -0.08
N LEU A 82 24.54 13.16 -0.07
CA LEU A 82 23.40 12.33 0.29
C LEU A 82 23.01 12.49 1.76
N TYR A 83 23.97 12.71 2.66
CA TYR A 83 23.67 13.00 4.05
C TYR A 83 23.03 14.38 4.23
N PHE A 84 23.52 15.41 3.54
CA PHE A 84 22.87 16.73 3.57
C PHE A 84 21.45 16.72 2.98
N SER A 85 21.22 15.93 1.94
CA SER A 85 19.93 15.80 1.28
C SER A 85 19.04 14.68 1.85
N GLY A 86 19.45 14.06 2.96
CA GLY A 86 18.80 12.88 3.55
C GLY A 86 17.32 13.09 3.82
N ALA A 87 16.50 12.12 3.39
CA ALA A 87 15.05 12.14 3.56
C ALA A 87 14.62 11.54 4.91
N ILE A 88 15.38 10.56 5.43
CA ILE A 88 15.07 9.87 6.69
C ILE A 88 15.58 10.65 7.90
N ILE A 89 16.77 11.24 7.79
CA ILE A 89 17.35 12.13 8.78
C ILE A 89 17.40 13.54 8.19
N PRO A 90 16.38 14.39 8.42
CA PRO A 90 16.36 15.75 7.89
C PRO A 90 17.53 16.56 8.42
N VAL A 91 18.27 17.19 7.51
CA VAL A 91 19.38 18.11 7.84
C VAL A 91 18.93 19.52 7.51
N LEU A 92 18.87 20.37 8.53
CA LEU A 92 18.27 21.70 8.43
C LEU A 92 19.30 22.77 8.76
N GLY A 93 19.49 23.72 7.84
CA GLY A 93 20.28 24.93 8.04
C GLY A 93 19.47 26.08 8.63
N GLY A 94 20.10 27.22 8.84
CA GLY A 94 19.44 28.44 9.32
C GLY A 94 19.28 28.51 10.84
N PHE A 95 20.21 27.93 11.60
CA PHE A 95 20.23 27.98 13.07
C PHE A 95 21.43 28.73 13.60
N ASP A 96 21.40 29.08 14.89
CA ASP A 96 22.53 29.69 15.61
C ASP A 96 22.82 29.01 16.95
N LYS A 97 24.10 28.88 17.27
CA LYS A 97 24.59 28.38 18.57
C LYS A 97 24.19 29.28 19.74
N ILE A 98 24.17 30.61 19.51
CA ILE A 98 23.89 31.57 20.57
C ILE A 98 22.45 31.50 21.02
N ASP A 99 21.50 31.27 20.08
CA ASP A 99 20.09 31.04 20.42
C ASP A 99 19.79 29.57 20.75
N GLN A 100 20.84 28.75 20.88
CA GLN A 100 20.75 27.34 21.25
C GLN A 100 19.91 26.49 20.25
N TYR A 101 19.96 26.82 18.96
CA TYR A 101 19.22 26.17 17.88
C TYR A 101 17.69 26.18 18.07
N GLN A 102 17.13 27.20 18.74
CA GLN A 102 15.70 27.26 19.04
C GLN A 102 14.88 27.71 17.83
N ASN A 103 15.43 28.61 17.00
CA ASN A 103 14.70 29.22 15.91
C ASN A 103 15.43 29.00 14.59
N GLN A 104 14.74 28.41 13.60
CA GLN A 104 15.23 28.38 12.24
C GLN A 104 14.95 29.72 11.55
N ASN A 105 16.00 30.40 11.12
CA ASN A 105 15.89 31.66 10.37
C ASN A 105 17.04 31.76 9.35
N PRO A 106 16.87 31.16 8.15
CA PRO A 106 17.93 31.11 7.14
C PRO A 106 18.37 32.50 6.63
N ASP A 107 17.50 33.50 6.71
CA ASP A 107 17.81 34.87 6.28
C ASP A 107 18.73 35.60 7.27
N THR A 108 18.68 35.23 8.55
CA THR A 108 19.48 35.83 9.62
C THR A 108 20.68 34.95 9.96
N PHE A 109 20.48 33.66 10.10
CA PHE A 109 21.50 32.67 10.47
C PHE A 109 21.95 31.90 9.21
N VAL A 110 22.73 32.56 8.39
CA VAL A 110 23.13 32.07 7.06
C VAL A 110 24.04 30.84 7.20
N THR A 111 23.52 29.68 6.82
CA THR A 111 24.26 28.43 6.72
C THR A 111 24.63 28.21 5.26
N SER A 112 25.86 28.55 4.88
CA SER A 112 26.33 28.48 3.49
C SER A 112 26.91 27.13 3.15
N ILE A 113 26.55 26.57 1.98
CA ILE A 113 27.13 25.32 1.46
C ILE A 113 27.82 25.60 0.11
N ILE A 114 29.00 25.00 -0.05
CA ILE A 114 29.81 25.04 -1.28
C ILE A 114 29.91 23.62 -1.86
N GLY A 115 29.97 23.48 -3.18
CA GLY A 115 30.20 22.21 -3.87
C GLY A 115 28.90 21.42 -4.15
N VAL A 116 27.76 22.08 -4.15
CA VAL A 116 26.44 21.46 -4.40
C VAL A 116 26.18 21.31 -5.91
N PRO A 117 25.87 20.10 -6.41
CA PRO A 117 25.36 19.88 -7.75
C PRO A 117 24.07 20.63 -8.05
N THR A 118 23.86 21.03 -9.31
CA THR A 118 22.71 21.85 -9.71
C THR A 118 21.37 21.23 -9.30
N ASP A 119 21.24 19.92 -9.43
CA ASP A 119 20.00 19.16 -9.18
C ASP A 119 19.59 19.14 -7.70
N PHE A 120 20.50 19.42 -6.77
CA PHE A 120 20.26 19.44 -5.33
C PHE A 120 20.08 20.85 -4.75
N ILE A 121 20.26 21.90 -5.57
CA ILE A 121 20.23 23.29 -5.08
C ILE A 121 18.87 23.64 -4.49
N GLU A 122 17.79 23.30 -5.18
CA GLU A 122 16.43 23.63 -4.74
C GLU A 122 16.09 22.92 -3.43
N GLN A 123 16.36 21.62 -3.35
CA GLN A 123 16.13 20.81 -2.15
C GLN A 123 16.86 21.37 -0.94
N LEU A 124 18.18 21.61 -1.06
CA LEU A 124 18.98 22.13 0.04
C LEU A 124 18.59 23.57 0.43
N SER A 125 18.14 24.38 -0.54
CA SER A 125 17.63 25.72 -0.23
C SER A 125 16.32 25.65 0.57
N GLN A 126 15.44 24.71 0.27
CA GLN A 126 14.21 24.46 1.05
C GLN A 126 14.49 23.97 2.48
N GLN A 127 15.61 23.26 2.69
CA GLN A 127 16.10 22.84 4.00
C GLN A 127 16.75 24.00 4.81
N GLY A 128 16.83 25.22 4.27
CA GLY A 128 17.34 26.41 4.95
C GLY A 128 18.83 26.66 4.73
N PHE A 129 19.42 26.06 3.69
CA PHE A 129 20.82 26.31 3.31
C PHE A 129 20.94 27.39 2.23
N HIS A 130 21.96 28.25 2.36
CA HIS A 130 22.38 29.18 1.33
C HIS A 130 23.42 28.53 0.44
N VAL A 131 23.02 28.09 -0.77
CA VAL A 131 23.92 27.40 -1.69
C VAL A 131 24.76 28.44 -2.45
N ILE A 132 26.07 28.44 -2.21
CA ILE A 132 27.01 29.29 -2.93
C ILE A 132 27.33 28.62 -4.27
N ARG A 133 26.88 29.23 -5.36
CA ARG A 133 27.22 28.85 -6.72
C ARG A 133 28.62 29.40 -7.04
N ASP A 134 29.61 28.55 -6.91
CA ASP A 134 30.97 28.86 -7.30
C ASP A 134 31.21 28.29 -8.72
N ALA A 135 31.97 29.04 -9.55
CA ALA A 135 32.31 28.60 -10.91
C ALA A 135 33.13 27.28 -10.91
N LYS A 136 33.81 26.96 -9.82
CA LYS A 136 34.50 25.68 -9.62
C LYS A 136 33.56 24.53 -9.32
N SER A 137 32.38 24.78 -8.76
CA SER A 137 31.40 23.72 -8.50
C SER A 137 30.75 23.22 -9.79
N ILE A 138 30.60 24.08 -10.81
CA ILE A 138 30.08 23.69 -12.14
C ILE A 138 31.16 22.92 -12.93
N ASP A 139 32.43 23.36 -12.87
CA ASP A 139 33.55 22.66 -13.49
C ASP A 139 33.97 21.40 -12.71
N GLN A 140 33.79 21.38 -11.39
CA GLN A 140 34.02 20.18 -10.58
C GLN A 140 33.03 19.06 -10.87
N LEU A 141 31.78 19.32 -11.24
CA LEU A 141 30.86 18.27 -11.71
C LEU A 141 31.34 17.65 -13.04
N ALA A 142 31.85 18.43 -13.96
CA ALA A 142 32.47 17.93 -15.19
C ALA A 142 33.83 17.22 -14.91
N LEU A 143 34.52 17.59 -13.83
CA LEU A 143 35.75 16.95 -13.34
C LEU A 143 35.44 15.81 -12.36
N LEU A 144 34.40 15.94 -11.56
CA LEU A 144 33.91 14.96 -10.57
C LEU A 144 33.14 13.80 -11.25
N GLY A 145 32.50 14.03 -12.41
CA GLY A 145 32.04 12.96 -13.29
C GLY A 145 33.16 12.05 -13.82
N LYS A 146 34.40 12.33 -13.47
CA LYS A 146 35.58 11.48 -13.72
C LYS A 146 36.19 10.90 -12.44
N SER A 147 35.68 11.24 -11.25
CA SER A 147 36.11 10.61 -10.00
C SER A 147 35.19 9.43 -9.65
N VAL A 148 35.77 8.33 -9.20
CA VAL A 148 35.06 7.11 -8.80
C VAL A 148 33.89 7.40 -7.83
N GLN A 149 33.99 8.43 -7.00
CA GLN A 149 32.98 8.79 -5.98
C GLN A 149 31.69 9.42 -6.54
N PHE A 150 31.72 10.01 -7.73
CA PHE A 150 30.51 10.57 -8.36
C PHE A 150 29.91 9.66 -9.41
N ASN A 151 30.67 8.71 -9.94
CA ASN A 151 30.10 7.61 -10.74
C ASN A 151 29.07 6.82 -9.92
N SER A 152 29.30 6.63 -8.63
CA SER A 152 28.34 5.98 -7.74
C SER A 152 27.00 6.71 -7.63
N LEU A 153 27.00 8.05 -7.58
CA LEU A 153 25.78 8.84 -7.54
C LEU A 153 25.00 8.73 -8.87
N THR A 154 25.70 8.81 -10.00
CA THR A 154 25.09 8.62 -11.33
C THR A 154 24.45 7.25 -11.48
N LEU A 155 25.11 6.19 -10.99
CA LEU A 155 24.56 4.83 -10.99
C LEU A 155 23.23 4.74 -10.24
N MET A 156 23.11 5.43 -9.11
CA MET A 156 21.91 5.44 -8.27
C MET A 156 20.74 6.27 -8.85
N LEU A 157 21.04 7.30 -9.63
CA LEU A 157 20.04 8.24 -10.16
C LEU A 157 19.56 7.93 -11.58
N GLU A 158 20.25 7.04 -12.28
CA GLU A 158 19.93 6.64 -13.66
C GLU A 158 19.46 5.19 -13.72
N SER A 159 18.59 4.88 -14.67
CA SER A 159 18.19 3.49 -14.94
C SER A 159 19.38 2.64 -15.38
N GLN A 160 19.46 1.45 -14.85
CA GLN A 160 20.49 0.47 -15.22
C GLN A 160 19.87 -0.73 -15.94
N GLN A 161 20.59 -1.25 -16.90
CA GLN A 161 20.18 -2.42 -17.68
C GLN A 161 20.61 -3.73 -17.00
N ALA A 162 19.96 -4.83 -17.40
CA ALA A 162 20.30 -6.17 -16.94
C ALA A 162 21.80 -6.45 -17.11
N THR A 163 22.45 -6.86 -16.04
CA THR A 163 23.89 -7.13 -16.00
C THR A 163 24.16 -8.23 -14.98
N ASN A 164 24.83 -9.28 -15.43
CA ASN A 164 25.25 -10.36 -14.53
C ASN A 164 26.36 -9.88 -13.57
N CYS A 165 26.39 -10.46 -12.39
CA CYS A 165 27.47 -10.27 -11.43
C CYS A 165 28.72 -11.03 -11.87
N ILE A 166 29.68 -10.36 -12.48
CA ILE A 166 30.94 -10.91 -12.96
C ILE A 166 32.09 -10.19 -12.26
N ASP A 167 33.06 -10.95 -11.74
CA ASP A 167 34.23 -10.42 -11.03
C ASP A 167 33.87 -9.41 -9.93
N GLY A 168 32.75 -9.64 -9.24
CA GLY A 168 32.31 -8.79 -8.12
C GLY A 168 31.61 -7.49 -8.53
N ASN A 169 31.17 -7.36 -9.78
CA ASN A 169 30.53 -6.15 -10.29
C ASN A 169 29.37 -6.47 -11.23
N ALA A 170 28.25 -5.72 -11.09
CA ALA A 170 27.14 -5.68 -12.01
C ALA A 170 26.74 -4.23 -12.29
N ALA A 171 26.90 -3.76 -13.52
CA ALA A 171 26.59 -2.40 -13.96
C ALA A 171 27.27 -1.27 -13.12
N GLY A 172 28.35 -1.57 -12.39
CA GLY A 172 29.04 -0.63 -11.50
C GLY A 172 28.71 -0.83 -10.02
N PHE A 173 27.70 -1.60 -9.67
CA PHE A 173 27.40 -1.98 -8.28
C PHE A 173 28.25 -3.19 -7.86
N ALA A 174 28.74 -3.17 -6.61
CA ALA A 174 29.45 -4.31 -6.07
C ALA A 174 28.48 -5.45 -5.78
N CYS A 175 28.84 -6.69 -6.11
CA CYS A 175 27.97 -7.84 -5.97
C CYS A 175 28.74 -9.14 -5.71
N GLN A 176 28.01 -10.15 -5.22
CA GLN A 176 28.46 -11.53 -5.14
C GLN A 176 27.25 -12.43 -5.40
N ASN A 177 27.27 -13.21 -6.45
CA ASN A 177 26.22 -14.18 -6.78
C ASN A 177 24.80 -13.62 -6.84
N ILE A 178 24.66 -12.32 -7.08
CA ILE A 178 23.37 -11.64 -7.28
C ILE A 178 23.53 -10.72 -8.49
N SER A 179 22.72 -10.94 -9.51
CA SER A 179 22.74 -10.17 -10.76
C SER A 179 21.65 -9.11 -10.79
N LEU A 180 21.92 -8.00 -11.48
CA LEU A 180 20.94 -6.95 -11.76
C LEU A 180 20.08 -7.36 -12.95
N LEU A 181 18.76 -7.25 -12.83
CA LEU A 181 17.81 -7.38 -13.95
C LEU A 181 17.33 -6.00 -14.40
N ALA A 182 16.96 -5.12 -13.47
CA ALA A 182 16.65 -3.72 -13.76
C ALA A 182 16.81 -2.84 -12.54
N HIS A 183 17.03 -1.55 -12.78
CA HIS A 183 16.93 -0.50 -11.78
C HIS A 183 16.01 0.62 -12.29
N ILE A 184 14.99 0.98 -11.49
CA ILE A 184 14.08 2.09 -11.73
C ILE A 184 14.39 3.19 -10.71
N PRO A 185 15.05 4.28 -11.09
CA PRO A 185 15.37 5.36 -10.19
C PRO A 185 14.11 6.13 -9.77
N ARG A 186 14.16 6.76 -8.59
CA ARG A 186 13.03 7.54 -8.03
C ARG A 186 12.44 8.57 -9.00
N SER A 187 13.28 9.17 -9.84
CA SER A 187 12.87 10.18 -10.82
C SER A 187 11.91 9.67 -11.90
N GLN A 188 11.81 8.37 -12.12
CA GLN A 188 10.88 7.78 -13.09
C GLN A 188 9.47 7.57 -12.51
N PHE A 189 9.29 7.58 -11.19
CA PHE A 189 7.97 7.47 -10.61
C PHE A 189 7.18 8.76 -10.82
N PRO A 190 5.90 8.67 -11.29
CA PRO A 190 5.09 9.86 -11.65
C PRO A 190 4.91 10.87 -10.52
N SER A 191 4.97 10.43 -9.26
CA SER A 191 4.84 11.30 -8.08
C SER A 191 6.13 12.06 -7.75
N SER A 192 7.24 11.81 -8.43
CA SER A 192 8.56 12.41 -8.17
C SER A 192 8.96 12.37 -6.69
N PRO A 193 9.07 11.17 -6.10
CA PRO A 193 9.31 11.01 -4.66
C PRO A 193 10.72 11.43 -4.25
N SER A 194 10.86 11.96 -3.04
CA SER A 194 12.19 12.26 -2.46
C SER A 194 12.85 11.03 -1.84
N SER A 195 12.07 10.00 -1.48
CA SER A 195 12.59 8.70 -1.01
C SER A 195 11.64 7.56 -1.37
N ALA A 196 12.18 6.33 -1.44
CA ALA A 196 11.39 5.12 -1.39
C ALA A 196 11.35 4.58 0.05
N ASN A 197 10.37 3.71 0.31
CA ASN A 197 10.14 3.05 1.60
C ASN A 197 10.04 1.53 1.39
N ASP A 198 9.15 0.85 2.13
CA ASP A 198 8.98 -0.59 2.04
C ASP A 198 8.50 -1.08 0.67
N ILE A 199 8.61 -2.39 0.47
CA ILE A 199 8.24 -3.06 -0.77
C ILE A 199 7.55 -4.38 -0.50
N TRP A 200 6.53 -4.69 -1.31
CA TRP A 200 5.92 -6.01 -1.35
C TRP A 200 5.74 -6.48 -2.78
N GLY A 201 5.65 -7.79 -2.97
CA GLY A 201 5.40 -8.40 -4.28
C GLY A 201 3.96 -8.93 -4.38
N HIS A 202 3.49 -9.02 -5.61
CA HIS A 202 2.20 -9.61 -5.93
C HIS A 202 2.29 -10.46 -7.20
N TYR A 203 1.78 -11.68 -7.13
CA TYR A 203 1.55 -12.55 -8.28
C TYR A 203 0.04 -12.59 -8.54
N ASP A 204 -0.40 -11.98 -9.63
CA ASP A 204 -1.82 -11.92 -10.00
C ASP A 204 -2.29 -13.26 -10.56
N LEU A 205 -3.16 -13.94 -9.85
CA LEU A 205 -3.67 -15.26 -10.21
C LEU A 205 -4.67 -15.24 -11.39
N ASN A 206 -5.17 -14.07 -11.80
CA ASN A 206 -5.96 -13.96 -13.02
C ASN A 206 -5.10 -13.97 -14.30
N THR A 207 -3.90 -13.41 -14.23
CA THR A 207 -3.07 -13.18 -15.43
C THR A 207 -1.74 -13.91 -15.41
N GLY A 208 -1.32 -14.45 -14.26
CA GLY A 208 0.00 -15.06 -14.07
C GLY A 208 1.15 -14.06 -14.13
N LYS A 209 0.88 -12.78 -13.86
CA LYS A 209 1.85 -11.69 -13.90
C LYS A 209 2.38 -11.32 -12.53
N GLU A 210 3.61 -10.82 -12.49
CA GLU A 210 4.30 -10.41 -11.29
C GLU A 210 4.39 -8.89 -11.17
N TYR A 211 4.18 -8.38 -9.97
CA TYR A 211 4.19 -6.95 -9.68
C TYR A 211 5.03 -6.63 -8.44
N ALA A 212 5.71 -5.49 -8.49
CA ALA A 212 6.30 -4.83 -7.33
C ALA A 212 5.35 -3.72 -6.86
N ILE A 213 5.08 -3.66 -5.56
CA ILE A 213 4.30 -2.61 -4.92
C ILE A 213 5.24 -1.88 -3.99
N ILE A 214 5.65 -0.68 -4.37
CA ILE A 214 6.68 0.10 -3.67
C ILE A 214 6.07 1.31 -2.97
N GLY A 215 6.38 1.46 -1.69
CA GLY A 215 6.12 2.66 -0.90
C GLY A 215 7.06 3.79 -1.30
N LEU A 216 6.49 4.98 -1.41
CA LEU A 216 7.19 6.22 -1.71
C LEU A 216 6.84 7.24 -0.63
N ASN A 217 7.70 8.21 -0.35
CA ASN A 217 7.39 9.19 0.68
C ASN A 217 6.06 9.93 0.44
N ASN A 218 5.60 10.02 -0.80
CA ASN A 218 4.39 10.74 -1.22
C ASN A 218 3.31 9.86 -1.86
N GLY A 219 3.38 8.53 -1.69
CA GLY A 219 2.39 7.61 -2.23
C GLY A 219 2.86 6.16 -2.33
N ILE A 220 2.18 5.38 -3.17
CA ILE A 220 2.46 3.97 -3.42
C ILE A 220 2.38 3.75 -4.93
N SER A 221 3.38 3.10 -5.52
CA SER A 221 3.40 2.75 -6.95
C SER A 221 3.36 1.24 -7.16
N VAL A 222 2.70 0.81 -8.24
CA VAL A 222 2.66 -0.57 -8.70
C VAL A 222 3.40 -0.67 -10.04
N VAL A 223 4.30 -1.64 -10.13
CA VAL A 223 5.18 -1.87 -11.28
C VAL A 223 5.00 -3.31 -11.76
N ASP A 224 4.67 -3.53 -13.04
CA ASP A 224 4.70 -4.85 -13.70
C ASP A 224 6.17 -5.25 -13.87
N VAL A 225 6.57 -6.34 -13.22
CA VAL A 225 7.92 -6.92 -13.26
C VAL A 225 7.94 -8.29 -13.90
N THR A 226 6.86 -8.69 -14.59
CA THR A 226 6.74 -9.97 -15.32
C THR A 226 7.86 -10.14 -16.33
N SER A 227 8.26 -9.05 -16.98
CA SER A 227 9.48 -8.96 -17.78
C SER A 227 10.52 -8.17 -16.98
N PRO A 228 11.32 -8.83 -16.14
CA PRO A 228 12.08 -8.13 -15.10
C PRO A 228 13.17 -7.20 -15.66
N GLU A 229 13.61 -7.43 -16.92
CA GLU A 229 14.56 -6.56 -17.61
C GLU A 229 13.91 -5.33 -18.28
N ALA A 230 12.57 -5.31 -18.35
CA ALA A 230 11.78 -4.22 -18.94
C ALA A 230 10.53 -3.92 -18.09
N PRO A 231 10.68 -3.52 -16.81
CA PRO A 231 9.56 -3.27 -15.91
C PRO A 231 8.76 -2.04 -16.35
N VAL A 232 7.45 -2.05 -16.04
CA VAL A 232 6.51 -0.99 -16.43
C VAL A 232 5.73 -0.48 -15.23
N ILE A 233 5.78 0.82 -14.96
CA ILE A 233 4.98 1.44 -13.90
C ILE A 233 3.51 1.48 -14.37
N ILE A 234 2.62 0.80 -13.64
CA ILE A 234 1.19 0.72 -13.95
C ILE A 234 0.45 1.95 -13.42
N GLY A 235 0.77 2.38 -12.21
CA GLY A 235 0.12 3.53 -11.61
C GLY A 235 0.67 3.89 -10.24
N THR A 236 0.24 5.05 -9.75
CA THR A 236 0.62 5.58 -8.43
C THR A 236 -0.59 6.12 -7.69
N ILE A 237 -0.79 5.71 -6.45
CA ILE A 237 -1.76 6.28 -5.52
C ILE A 237 -1.04 7.30 -4.65
N ASN A 238 -1.42 8.57 -4.75
CA ASN A 238 -0.80 9.64 -3.98
C ASN A 238 -1.21 9.60 -2.49
N GLY A 239 -0.26 9.91 -1.62
CA GLY A 239 -0.40 9.96 -0.17
C GLY A 239 0.15 11.23 0.45
N GLN A 240 -0.01 11.36 1.78
CA GLN A 240 0.66 12.42 2.53
C GLN A 240 2.17 12.14 2.57
N SER A 241 2.97 13.21 2.66
CA SER A 241 4.42 13.04 2.73
C SER A 241 4.84 12.47 4.08
N THR A 242 5.44 11.29 4.07
CA THR A 242 5.99 10.61 5.23
C THR A 242 7.23 9.81 4.86
N SER A 243 8.11 9.57 5.82
CA SER A 243 9.29 8.73 5.64
C SER A 243 9.00 7.23 5.87
N TRP A 244 7.80 6.88 6.35
CA TRP A 244 7.46 5.49 6.69
C TRP A 244 6.16 5.07 6.04
N ARG A 245 6.26 4.05 5.18
CA ARG A 245 5.13 3.28 4.66
C ARG A 245 5.52 1.83 4.66
N ASP A 246 4.64 0.98 5.18
CA ASP A 246 4.76 -0.46 5.06
C ASP A 246 3.59 -0.99 4.21
N ILE A 247 3.80 -2.09 3.49
CA ILE A 247 2.85 -2.60 2.50
C ILE A 247 2.74 -4.12 2.59
N LYS A 248 1.49 -4.63 2.59
CA LYS A 248 1.22 -6.07 2.43
C LYS A 248 0.06 -6.26 1.46
N VAL A 249 -0.01 -7.45 0.87
CA VAL A 249 -1.04 -7.81 -0.12
C VAL A 249 -1.80 -9.03 0.36
N PHE A 250 -3.09 -9.05 0.06
CA PHE A 250 -3.96 -10.21 0.21
C PHE A 250 -4.79 -10.39 -1.06
N GLN A 251 -4.89 -11.63 -1.55
CA GLN A 251 -5.80 -11.99 -2.62
C GLN A 251 -6.64 -13.22 -2.27
N TYR A 252 -7.82 -13.29 -2.84
CA TYR A 252 -8.77 -14.38 -2.64
C TYR A 252 -9.59 -14.61 -3.90
N PHE A 253 -10.14 -15.83 -4.03
CA PHE A 253 -11.04 -16.15 -5.11
C PHE A 253 -12.47 -15.69 -4.78
N ASP A 254 -13.02 -14.80 -5.62
CA ASP A 254 -14.40 -14.34 -5.55
C ASP A 254 -15.27 -15.27 -6.38
N GLY A 255 -15.94 -16.24 -5.70
CA GLY A 255 -16.77 -17.24 -6.35
C GLY A 255 -17.96 -16.65 -7.12
N ASP A 256 -18.54 -15.53 -6.64
CA ASP A 256 -19.64 -14.86 -7.32
C ASP A 256 -19.19 -14.21 -8.64
N GLY A 257 -18.00 -13.60 -8.63
CA GLY A 257 -17.38 -12.99 -9.80
C GLY A 257 -16.58 -13.97 -10.66
N ASN A 258 -16.36 -15.20 -10.21
CA ASN A 258 -15.50 -16.22 -10.82
C ASN A 258 -14.13 -15.68 -11.22
N ARG A 259 -13.50 -14.95 -10.30
CA ARG A 259 -12.19 -14.31 -10.51
C ARG A 259 -11.45 -14.09 -9.19
N TRP A 260 -10.15 -13.92 -9.28
CA TRP A 260 -9.35 -13.48 -8.15
C TRP A 260 -9.51 -11.97 -7.92
N ARG A 261 -9.61 -11.60 -6.66
CA ARG A 261 -9.55 -10.21 -6.21
C ARG A 261 -8.34 -10.01 -5.33
N ALA A 262 -7.66 -8.90 -5.48
CA ALA A 262 -6.45 -8.60 -4.74
C ALA A 262 -6.47 -7.17 -4.20
N TYR A 263 -5.98 -7.01 -2.96
CA TYR A 263 -5.91 -5.71 -2.29
C TYR A 263 -4.54 -5.52 -1.66
N ALA A 264 -3.97 -4.32 -1.85
CA ALA A 264 -2.80 -3.88 -1.11
C ALA A 264 -3.24 -2.99 0.06
N TYR A 265 -2.61 -3.19 1.21
CA TYR A 265 -2.80 -2.42 2.43
C TYR A 265 -1.51 -1.71 2.74
N ALA A 266 -1.57 -0.40 2.93
CA ALA A 266 -0.38 0.38 3.28
C ALA A 266 -0.65 1.29 4.47
N THR A 267 0.28 1.28 5.42
CA THR A 267 0.33 2.21 6.54
C THR A 267 1.08 3.49 6.17
N ALA A 268 0.96 4.50 7.00
CA ALA A 268 1.74 5.73 6.93
C ALA A 268 1.95 6.26 8.35
N ASP A 269 3.20 6.39 8.75
CA ASP A 269 3.52 6.87 10.10
C ASP A 269 3.80 8.38 10.11
N ASN A 270 3.62 9.01 11.28
CA ASN A 270 3.79 10.45 11.54
C ASN A 270 2.89 11.37 10.69
N VAL A 271 1.86 10.82 10.04
CA VAL A 271 0.84 11.57 9.29
C VAL A 271 -0.54 10.99 9.58
N SER A 272 -1.59 11.80 9.39
CA SER A 272 -2.98 11.34 9.59
C SER A 272 -3.56 10.85 8.25
N GLU A 273 -3.02 9.76 7.73
CA GLU A 273 -3.47 9.18 6.44
C GLU A 273 -4.37 7.96 6.64
N GLY A 274 -4.13 7.18 7.68
CA GLY A 274 -4.78 5.90 7.92
C GLY A 274 -4.21 4.76 7.07
N VAL A 275 -4.88 3.61 7.11
CA VAL A 275 -4.53 2.47 6.27
C VAL A 275 -5.10 2.69 4.88
N THR A 276 -4.23 2.84 3.90
CA THR A 276 -4.60 2.98 2.49
C THR A 276 -4.91 1.60 1.90
N ILE A 277 -6.12 1.41 1.37
CA ILE A 277 -6.56 0.16 0.71
C ILE A 277 -6.64 0.40 -0.78
N ILE A 278 -5.92 -0.40 -1.55
CA ILE A 278 -5.81 -0.30 -3.01
C ILE A 278 -6.34 -1.58 -3.63
N ASP A 279 -7.33 -1.49 -4.52
CA ASP A 279 -7.79 -2.61 -5.34
C ASP A 279 -6.81 -2.83 -6.50
N LEU A 280 -6.23 -4.02 -6.53
CA LEU A 280 -5.31 -4.51 -7.56
C LEU A 280 -6.00 -5.37 -8.63
N SER A 281 -7.30 -5.66 -8.48
CA SER A 281 -8.05 -6.57 -9.37
C SER A 281 -8.20 -6.04 -10.81
N GLY A 282 -7.84 -4.76 -11.04
CA GLY A 282 -7.79 -4.13 -12.37
C GLY A 282 -6.48 -4.35 -13.13
N LEU A 283 -5.47 -5.02 -12.52
CA LEU A 283 -4.21 -5.33 -13.20
C LEU A 283 -4.43 -6.22 -14.43
N PRO A 284 -3.64 -6.06 -15.51
CA PRO A 284 -2.48 -5.17 -15.66
C PRO A 284 -2.81 -3.73 -16.06
N ASN A 285 -4.08 -3.35 -16.15
CA ASN A 285 -4.48 -2.09 -16.78
C ASN A 285 -4.55 -0.91 -15.80
N SER A 286 -4.94 -1.14 -14.55
CA SER A 286 -5.15 -0.07 -13.56
C SER A 286 -5.11 -0.58 -12.13
N ILE A 287 -4.91 0.37 -11.20
CA ILE A 287 -5.08 0.22 -9.76
C ILE A 287 -6.05 1.29 -9.26
N VAL A 288 -6.83 0.99 -8.23
CA VAL A 288 -7.85 1.91 -7.73
C VAL A 288 -7.72 2.10 -6.22
N LEU A 289 -7.69 3.34 -5.75
CA LEU A 289 -7.83 3.63 -4.32
C LEU A 289 -9.26 3.31 -3.88
N VAL A 290 -9.41 2.30 -3.01
CA VAL A 290 -10.71 1.98 -2.42
C VAL A 290 -11.06 3.00 -1.35
N GLN A 291 -10.21 3.10 -0.33
CA GLN A 291 -10.37 4.06 0.76
C GLN A 291 -9.09 4.24 1.57
N LYS A 292 -9.10 5.23 2.47
CA LYS A 292 -8.12 5.39 3.54
C LYS A 292 -8.84 5.23 4.88
N GLN A 293 -8.64 4.10 5.54
CA GLN A 293 -9.31 3.79 6.80
C GLN A 293 -8.61 4.47 7.97
N THR A 294 -9.25 5.44 8.61
CA THR A 294 -8.64 6.35 9.58
C THR A 294 -8.75 5.92 11.04
N ILE A 295 -9.18 4.69 11.34
CA ILE A 295 -9.21 4.17 12.72
C ILE A 295 -7.80 4.17 13.32
N ASP A 296 -6.80 3.69 12.56
CA ASP A 296 -5.37 3.83 12.83
C ASP A 296 -4.84 4.95 11.94
N ALA A 297 -5.06 6.20 12.37
CA ALA A 297 -4.78 7.38 11.55
C ALA A 297 -3.30 7.54 11.22
N SER A 298 -2.43 7.13 12.12
CA SER A 298 -0.98 6.98 11.93
C SER A 298 -0.59 5.60 12.44
N ALA A 299 0.13 4.84 11.64
CA ALA A 299 0.62 3.51 12.01
C ALA A 299 1.96 3.23 11.35
N HIS A 300 2.83 2.52 12.07
CA HIS A 300 4.18 2.23 11.61
C HIS A 300 4.16 1.09 10.60
N ASN A 301 3.77 -0.13 11.00
CA ASN A 301 3.82 -1.31 10.15
C ASN A 301 2.44 -1.98 9.99
N VAL A 302 2.31 -2.79 8.93
CA VAL A 302 1.20 -3.68 8.64
C VAL A 302 1.73 -5.09 8.36
N TYR A 303 1.05 -6.10 8.86
CA TYR A 303 1.40 -7.50 8.63
C TYR A 303 0.12 -8.31 8.37
N ILE A 304 0.20 -9.36 7.54
CA ILE A 304 -0.92 -10.29 7.32
C ILE A 304 -0.47 -11.69 7.71
N SER A 305 -1.13 -12.26 8.72
CA SER A 305 -0.90 -13.62 9.18
C SER A 305 -1.70 -14.65 8.39
N ASN A 306 -1.29 -15.93 8.47
CA ASN A 306 -1.99 -17.07 7.89
C ASN A 306 -2.13 -17.00 6.35
N VAL A 307 -1.14 -16.42 5.67
CA VAL A 307 -1.08 -16.36 4.21
C VAL A 307 0.18 -17.05 3.67
N ASP A 308 0.11 -17.53 2.44
CA ASP A 308 1.28 -17.84 1.63
C ASP A 308 1.82 -16.55 1.00
N TYR A 309 3.06 -16.19 1.30
CA TYR A 309 3.62 -14.90 0.89
C TYR A 309 4.03 -14.84 -0.58
N SER A 310 4.16 -15.98 -1.26
CA SER A 310 4.46 -16.02 -2.70
C SER A 310 3.21 -15.74 -3.54
N LEU A 311 2.07 -16.24 -3.08
CA LEU A 311 0.77 -16.09 -3.74
C LEU A 311 -0.13 -15.05 -3.06
N ASN A 312 0.18 -14.63 -1.83
CA ASN A 312 -0.64 -13.72 -1.01
C ASN A 312 -2.08 -14.24 -0.76
N ILE A 313 -2.27 -15.57 -0.72
CA ILE A 313 -3.55 -16.24 -0.44
C ILE A 313 -3.56 -16.83 0.97
N ALA A 314 -4.74 -17.10 1.50
CA ALA A 314 -4.90 -17.78 2.78
C ALA A 314 -4.22 -19.15 2.78
N GLN A 315 -3.57 -19.52 3.89
CA GLN A 315 -3.13 -20.89 4.11
C GLN A 315 -4.35 -21.82 4.35
N PRO A 316 -4.27 -23.10 3.96
CA PRO A 316 -5.39 -24.03 4.09
C PRO A 316 -5.98 -24.05 5.51
N ASN A 317 -7.31 -23.99 5.62
CA ASN A 317 -8.05 -24.06 6.87
C ASN A 317 -7.68 -23.00 7.91
N THR A 318 -7.14 -21.86 7.47
CA THR A 318 -6.81 -20.72 8.34
C THR A 318 -7.59 -19.47 7.92
N GLU A 319 -7.74 -18.54 8.85
CA GLU A 319 -8.34 -17.24 8.58
C GLU A 319 -7.23 -16.17 8.58
N PRO A 320 -7.02 -15.46 7.48
CA PRO A 320 -6.06 -14.36 7.41
C PRO A 320 -6.49 -13.20 8.30
N LEU A 321 -5.53 -12.64 9.03
CA LEU A 321 -5.72 -11.45 9.84
C LEU A 321 -4.70 -10.38 9.44
N LEU A 322 -5.17 -9.15 9.33
CA LEU A 322 -4.32 -8.00 9.14
C LEU A 322 -4.00 -7.39 10.51
N HIS A 323 -2.72 -7.25 10.81
CA HIS A 323 -2.20 -6.66 12.04
C HIS A 323 -1.64 -5.27 11.75
N ILE A 324 -2.02 -4.29 12.57
CA ILE A 324 -1.47 -2.93 12.54
C ILE A 324 -0.63 -2.76 13.80
N THR A 325 0.60 -2.32 13.64
CA THR A 325 1.56 -2.13 14.73
C THR A 325 2.07 -0.68 14.78
N GLY A 326 2.56 -0.24 15.92
CA GLY A 326 3.09 1.09 16.10
C GLY A 326 2.07 2.20 15.79
N SER A 327 0.76 1.95 16.02
CA SER A 327 -0.26 2.94 15.68
C SER A 327 -0.45 3.99 16.78
N ASN A 328 -1.13 5.07 16.46
CA ASN A 328 -1.54 6.09 17.43
C ASN A 328 -2.63 5.60 18.41
N ARG A 329 -2.92 4.29 18.42
CA ARG A 329 -3.89 3.62 19.29
C ARG A 329 -3.20 2.64 20.23
N SER A 330 -3.82 2.34 21.36
CA SER A 330 -3.40 1.29 22.30
C SER A 330 -1.91 1.34 22.66
N SER A 331 -1.34 2.55 22.80
CA SER A 331 0.11 2.80 23.01
C SER A 331 1.02 2.16 21.95
N GLY A 332 0.53 1.96 20.73
CA GLY A 332 1.27 1.34 19.63
C GLY A 332 1.31 -0.19 19.66
N ALA A 333 0.65 -0.85 20.61
CA ALA A 333 0.51 -2.30 20.62
C ALA A 333 -0.26 -2.80 19.39
N PHE A 334 0.04 -4.01 18.92
CA PHE A 334 -0.59 -4.55 17.73
C PHE A 334 -2.12 -4.66 17.89
N ARG A 335 -2.83 -4.39 16.81
CA ARG A 335 -4.27 -4.55 16.67
C ARG A 335 -4.55 -5.42 15.45
N SER A 336 -5.58 -6.28 15.54
CA SER A 336 -5.87 -7.24 14.47
C SER A 336 -7.24 -6.98 13.85
N TYR A 337 -7.31 -7.14 12.54
CA TYR A 337 -8.52 -6.95 11.73
C TYR A 337 -8.79 -8.19 10.90
N THR A 338 -10.06 -8.54 10.72
CA THR A 338 -10.45 -9.60 9.78
C THR A 338 -10.41 -9.08 8.35
N LEU A 339 -10.07 -9.97 7.43
CA LEU A 339 -10.09 -9.75 5.98
C LEU A 339 -11.32 -10.38 5.29
N LEU A 340 -12.39 -10.69 6.06
CA LEU A 340 -13.66 -11.16 5.50
C LEU A 340 -14.31 -10.16 4.55
N ASN A 341 -14.12 -8.89 4.79
CA ASN A 341 -14.40 -7.81 3.84
C ASN A 341 -13.10 -7.02 3.60
N PRO A 342 -12.32 -7.36 2.57
CA PRO A 342 -11.02 -6.76 2.32
C PRO A 342 -11.05 -5.25 2.05
N GLU A 343 -12.17 -4.74 1.58
CA GLU A 343 -12.36 -3.30 1.33
C GLU A 343 -12.70 -2.50 2.59
N ASN A 344 -13.18 -3.18 3.66
CA ASN A 344 -13.63 -2.52 4.89
C ASN A 344 -13.24 -3.35 6.11
N LEU A 345 -12.05 -3.09 6.65
CA LEU A 345 -11.44 -3.82 7.75
C LEU A 345 -12.31 -3.78 9.02
N THR A 346 -12.55 -4.95 9.61
CA THR A 346 -13.30 -5.08 10.85
C THR A 346 -12.36 -5.49 11.98
N LEU A 347 -12.33 -4.68 13.06
CA LEU A 347 -11.50 -4.93 14.23
C LEU A 347 -11.91 -6.26 14.90
N SER A 348 -10.94 -7.17 15.06
CA SER A 348 -11.12 -8.44 15.76
C SER A 348 -10.42 -8.48 17.12
N TYR A 349 -9.28 -7.77 17.26
CA TYR A 349 -8.54 -7.70 18.52
C TYR A 349 -7.97 -6.30 18.75
N GLU A 350 -8.14 -5.80 19.98
CA GLU A 350 -7.52 -4.58 20.50
C GLU A 350 -7.09 -4.81 21.95
N PRO A 351 -5.79 -4.72 22.28
CA PRO A 351 -5.33 -4.86 23.65
C PRO A 351 -5.67 -3.62 24.48
N VAL A 352 -5.86 -3.83 25.78
CA VAL A 352 -5.95 -2.74 26.76
C VAL A 352 -4.51 -2.36 27.16
N ALA A 353 -3.79 -1.76 26.24
CA ALA A 353 -2.43 -1.30 26.46
C ALA A 353 -2.45 0.12 27.08
N SER A 354 -1.64 0.37 28.08
CA SER A 354 -1.57 1.65 28.80
C SER A 354 -0.14 2.15 29.01
N HIS A 355 0.88 1.41 28.58
CA HIS A 355 2.28 1.71 28.80
C HIS A 355 3.08 1.60 27.49
N SER A 356 4.18 2.33 27.39
CA SER A 356 5.09 2.23 26.24
C SER A 356 5.73 0.85 26.07
N SER A 357 5.82 0.07 27.17
CA SER A 357 6.29 -1.34 27.12
C SER A 357 5.34 -2.28 26.39
N ASP A 358 4.12 -1.82 26.08
CA ASP A 358 3.13 -2.58 25.28
C ASP A 358 3.26 -2.31 23.77
N TYR A 359 4.15 -1.42 23.38
CA TYR A 359 4.42 -1.06 21.99
C TYR A 359 4.90 -2.29 21.18
N THR A 360 4.41 -2.42 19.95
CA THR A 360 4.88 -3.35 18.94
C THR A 360 5.41 -2.55 17.76
N HIS A 361 6.70 -2.64 17.46
CA HIS A 361 7.30 -1.96 16.31
C HIS A 361 6.93 -2.67 15.01
N ASP A 362 7.26 -3.95 14.93
CA ASP A 362 6.94 -4.82 13.80
C ASP A 362 6.45 -6.19 14.27
N ALA A 363 5.79 -6.93 13.39
CA ALA A 363 5.28 -8.26 13.68
C ALA A 363 5.45 -9.20 12.49
N SER A 364 5.65 -10.47 12.81
CA SER A 364 5.49 -11.59 11.88
C SER A 364 4.75 -12.73 12.58
N SER A 365 4.34 -13.78 11.86
CA SER A 365 3.69 -14.92 12.52
C SER A 365 4.05 -16.24 11.88
N VAL A 366 4.04 -17.28 12.70
CA VAL A 366 4.30 -18.66 12.29
C VAL A 366 3.20 -19.59 12.79
N LEU A 367 2.67 -20.41 11.90
CA LEU A 367 1.72 -21.45 12.26
C LEU A 367 2.48 -22.68 12.74
N ILE A 368 2.47 -22.92 14.05
CA ILE A 368 3.06 -24.11 14.69
C ILE A 368 2.04 -25.23 14.68
N ASN A 369 2.33 -26.33 14.00
CA ASN A 369 1.45 -27.49 13.87
C ASN A 369 2.07 -28.81 14.41
N ASP A 370 3.18 -28.70 15.15
CA ASP A 370 3.83 -29.81 15.86
C ASP A 370 3.38 -29.91 17.34
N SER A 371 4.07 -30.72 18.13
CA SER A 371 3.75 -30.96 19.54
C SER A 371 3.75 -29.70 20.42
N ARG A 372 4.45 -28.63 20.02
CA ARG A 372 4.47 -27.32 20.73
C ARG A 372 3.08 -26.69 20.74
N ALA A 373 2.32 -26.81 19.65
CA ALA A 373 0.98 -26.26 19.58
C ALA A 373 0.08 -26.77 20.73
N GLN A 374 0.13 -28.05 21.00
CA GLN A 374 -0.69 -28.66 22.04
C GLN A 374 -0.14 -28.52 23.45
N SER A 375 1.21 -28.46 23.58
CA SER A 375 1.86 -28.45 24.91
C SER A 375 2.10 -27.04 25.46
N GLU A 376 2.24 -26.05 24.58
CA GLU A 376 2.66 -24.69 24.98
C GLU A 376 1.62 -23.61 24.71
N CYS A 377 0.80 -23.76 23.67
CA CYS A 377 -0.27 -22.81 23.36
C CYS A 377 -1.55 -23.10 24.18
N THR A 378 -2.23 -22.04 24.57
CA THR A 378 -3.49 -22.11 25.31
C THR A 378 -4.70 -22.21 24.37
N ASN A 379 -4.61 -21.54 23.21
CA ASN A 379 -5.70 -21.37 22.28
C ASN A 379 -5.52 -22.20 20.98
N ALA A 380 -4.56 -23.12 20.95
CA ALA A 380 -4.34 -23.96 19.77
C ALA A 380 -5.63 -24.60 19.24
N THR A 381 -5.77 -24.61 17.94
CA THR A 381 -6.88 -25.23 17.20
C THR A 381 -6.45 -26.58 16.64
N ALA A 382 -7.35 -27.29 15.94
CA ALA A 382 -7.00 -28.50 15.21
C ALA A 382 -5.93 -28.26 14.11
N ASN A 383 -5.83 -27.03 13.61
CA ASN A 383 -4.88 -26.62 12.56
C ASN A 383 -3.51 -26.18 13.14
N GLY A 384 -3.39 -26.09 14.45
CA GLY A 384 -2.18 -25.68 15.14
C GLY A 384 -2.34 -24.41 15.99
N CYS A 385 -1.21 -23.77 16.26
CA CYS A 385 -1.08 -22.55 17.04
C CYS A 385 -0.49 -21.45 16.15
N ASN A 386 -1.26 -20.38 15.93
CA ASN A 386 -0.75 -19.19 15.27
C ASN A 386 0.06 -18.36 16.28
N VAL A 387 1.37 -18.37 16.16
CA VAL A 387 2.28 -17.64 17.03
C VAL A 387 2.66 -16.33 16.37
N LEU A 388 2.21 -15.21 16.94
CA LEU A 388 2.64 -13.87 16.54
C LEU A 388 3.97 -13.56 17.22
N LEU A 389 4.96 -13.16 16.45
CA LEU A 389 6.26 -12.64 16.84
C LEU A 389 6.16 -11.13 16.92
N ASP A 390 6.39 -10.55 18.06
CA ASP A 390 6.26 -9.12 18.35
C ASP A 390 7.67 -8.57 18.65
N PHE A 391 8.11 -7.67 17.80
CA PHE A 391 9.39 -6.96 17.93
C PHE A 391 9.11 -5.58 18.50
N ASN A 392 9.46 -5.36 19.77
CA ASN A 392 8.94 -4.25 20.56
C ASN A 392 10.00 -3.21 20.95
N GLU A 393 11.00 -3.01 20.11
CA GLU A 393 12.17 -2.14 20.36
C GLU A 393 13.15 -2.65 21.46
N SER A 394 12.78 -3.64 22.25
CA SER A 394 13.57 -4.07 23.42
C SER A 394 13.76 -5.57 23.50
N THR A 395 12.79 -6.35 23.06
CA THR A 395 12.74 -7.80 23.23
C THR A 395 11.97 -8.46 22.10
N LEU A 396 12.23 -9.76 21.91
CA LEU A 396 11.36 -10.65 21.13
C LEU A 396 10.24 -11.16 22.04
N ARG A 397 8.99 -10.88 21.70
CA ARG A 397 7.79 -11.45 22.34
C ARG A 397 7.10 -12.45 21.45
N LEU A 398 6.58 -13.50 22.04
CA LEU A 398 5.75 -14.48 21.36
C LEU A 398 4.34 -14.47 21.97
N TRP A 399 3.34 -14.49 21.09
CA TRP A 399 1.93 -14.49 21.48
C TRP A 399 1.19 -15.64 20.80
N ASP A 400 0.37 -16.38 21.56
CA ASP A 400 -0.62 -17.30 21.00
C ASP A 400 -1.83 -16.47 20.51
N HIS A 401 -1.91 -16.28 19.22
CA HIS A 401 -3.00 -15.57 18.50
C HIS A 401 -3.84 -16.55 17.65
N SER A 402 -4.04 -17.77 18.17
CA SER A 402 -4.84 -18.80 17.48
C SER A 402 -6.34 -18.54 17.54
N LYS A 403 -6.79 -17.72 18.51
CA LYS A 403 -8.15 -17.18 18.57
C LYS A 403 -8.13 -15.67 18.38
N GLN A 404 -9.02 -15.17 17.56
CA GLN A 404 -9.02 -13.76 17.16
C GLN A 404 -9.14 -12.76 18.32
N GLN A 405 -9.92 -13.10 19.37
CA GLN A 405 -10.24 -12.20 20.48
C GLN A 405 -9.51 -12.54 21.79
N GLU A 406 -8.84 -13.67 21.86
CA GLU A 406 -8.16 -14.17 23.07
C GLU A 406 -6.67 -14.35 22.76
N VAL A 407 -5.87 -13.30 22.89
CA VAL A 407 -4.43 -13.35 22.68
C VAL A 407 -3.72 -13.63 24.01
N VAL A 408 -2.83 -14.62 24.03
CA VAL A 408 -2.13 -15.06 25.25
C VAL A 408 -0.62 -14.92 25.08
N ALA A 409 0.06 -14.22 25.99
CA ALA A 409 1.51 -14.11 25.98
C ALA A 409 2.16 -15.49 26.25
N LEU A 410 3.09 -15.88 25.39
CA LEU A 410 3.90 -17.10 25.54
C LEU A 410 5.25 -16.80 26.17
N SER A 411 5.96 -15.81 25.67
CA SER A 411 7.28 -15.42 26.17
C SER A 411 7.60 -13.96 25.91
N ASN A 412 8.61 -13.47 26.63
CA ASN A 412 9.22 -12.15 26.42
C ASN A 412 10.72 -12.31 26.68
N THR A 413 11.55 -12.25 25.63
CA THR A 413 12.96 -12.64 25.66
C THR A 413 13.86 -11.51 25.22
N GLY A 414 14.70 -10.99 26.13
CA GLY A 414 15.77 -10.04 25.82
C GLY A 414 17.06 -10.75 25.38
N TYR A 415 17.99 -9.98 24.87
CA TYR A 415 19.31 -10.46 24.45
C TYR A 415 20.40 -9.42 24.73
N PRO A 416 21.67 -9.83 24.77
CA PRO A 416 22.76 -8.91 25.01
C PRO A 416 22.90 -7.86 23.92
N MET A 417 23.17 -6.60 24.28
CA MET A 417 23.36 -5.47 23.37
C MET A 417 22.09 -5.08 22.58
N ALA A 418 20.91 -5.45 23.07
CA ALA A 418 19.65 -5.00 22.48
C ALA A 418 19.51 -3.49 22.64
N GLU A 419 19.36 -2.78 21.51
CA GLU A 419 19.18 -1.33 21.44
C GLU A 419 17.86 -0.95 20.76
N TYR A 420 17.45 -1.72 19.71
CA TYR A 420 16.21 -1.49 19.00
C TYR A 420 15.77 -2.78 18.29
N THR A 421 15.12 -3.70 19.02
CA THR A 421 14.58 -4.95 18.45
C THR A 421 13.54 -4.59 17.40
N HIS A 422 13.91 -4.69 16.12
CA HIS A 422 13.21 -4.07 14.99
C HIS A 422 12.23 -4.99 14.31
N SER A 423 12.71 -6.10 13.75
CA SER A 423 11.96 -7.03 12.92
C SER A 423 12.55 -8.44 13.01
N GLY A 424 11.94 -9.40 12.35
CA GLY A 424 12.49 -10.74 12.25
C GLY A 424 11.59 -11.73 11.53
N TRP A 425 12.16 -12.87 11.16
CA TRP A 425 11.49 -13.92 10.43
C TRP A 425 11.92 -15.30 10.88
N TRP A 426 11.06 -16.31 10.69
CA TRP A 426 11.29 -17.69 11.10
C TRP A 426 11.87 -18.54 9.96
N THR A 427 12.58 -19.62 10.34
CA THR A 427 13.01 -20.66 9.39
C THR A 427 11.84 -21.53 8.96
N GLU A 428 11.88 -22.09 7.73
CA GLU A 428 10.77 -22.89 7.21
C GLU A 428 10.50 -24.17 8.02
N ASP A 429 11.51 -24.68 8.76
CA ASP A 429 11.37 -25.77 9.74
C ASP A 429 10.72 -25.30 11.06
N LYS A 430 10.46 -24.00 11.20
CA LYS A 430 9.83 -23.35 12.36
C LYS A 430 10.61 -23.57 13.68
N GLN A 431 11.93 -23.80 13.61
CA GLN A 431 12.77 -24.03 14.80
C GLN A 431 13.51 -22.76 15.24
N TYR A 432 13.74 -21.82 14.34
CA TYR A 432 14.51 -20.61 14.63
C TYR A 432 13.80 -19.35 14.18
N VAL A 433 14.13 -18.25 14.88
CA VAL A 433 13.76 -16.88 14.49
C VAL A 433 15.03 -16.05 14.34
N LEU A 434 15.17 -15.37 13.22
CA LEU A 434 16.26 -14.44 12.95
C LEU A 434 15.75 -13.03 13.26
N VAL A 435 16.45 -12.30 14.12
CA VAL A 435 16.00 -11.03 14.71
C VAL A 435 17.01 -9.93 14.39
N HIS A 436 16.50 -8.80 13.92
CA HIS A 436 17.23 -7.58 13.63
C HIS A 436 17.21 -6.61 14.81
N ASP A 437 18.33 -5.90 15.03
CA ASP A 437 18.45 -4.78 15.95
C ASP A 437 18.94 -3.55 15.19
N GLU A 438 18.06 -2.60 14.88
CA GLU A 438 18.32 -1.48 13.96
C GLU A 438 19.33 -0.44 14.52
N ARG A 439 19.86 -0.60 15.74
CA ARG A 439 20.71 0.42 16.36
C ARG A 439 21.98 -0.08 17.01
N ASP A 440 22.18 -1.36 17.14
CA ASP A 440 23.34 -1.90 17.84
C ASP A 440 24.66 -1.56 17.11
N GLU A 441 24.70 -1.46 15.77
CA GLU A 441 25.87 -1.00 15.04
C GLU A 441 26.22 0.46 15.33
N GLN A 442 25.19 1.32 15.47
CA GLN A 442 25.43 2.73 15.80
C GLN A 442 25.91 2.89 17.23
N VAL A 443 25.24 2.24 18.20
CA VAL A 443 25.49 2.45 19.62
C VAL A 443 26.77 1.76 20.09
N HIS A 444 27.00 0.54 19.61
CA HIS A 444 28.15 -0.26 20.04
C HIS A 444 29.35 -0.20 19.09
N GLY A 445 29.20 0.40 17.92
CA GLY A 445 30.27 0.51 16.92
C GLY A 445 30.69 -0.84 16.33
N ILE A 446 29.79 -1.80 16.29
CA ILE A 446 30.00 -3.15 15.76
C ILE A 446 29.61 -3.23 14.28
N ASN A 447 29.92 -4.34 13.65
CA ASN A 447 29.43 -4.64 12.32
C ASN A 447 27.99 -5.17 12.40
N THR A 448 27.25 -5.13 11.28
CA THR A 448 25.94 -5.74 11.09
C THR A 448 25.79 -7.03 11.91
N THR A 449 24.73 -7.11 12.72
CA THR A 449 24.57 -8.20 13.70
C THR A 449 23.16 -8.77 13.63
N LEU A 450 23.03 -10.00 13.12
CA LEU A 450 21.75 -10.74 13.07
C LEU A 450 21.73 -11.77 14.22
N ASN A 451 20.71 -11.72 15.07
CA ASN A 451 20.53 -12.59 16.22
C ASN A 451 19.63 -13.78 15.90
N ILE A 452 20.02 -15.00 16.27
CA ILE A 452 19.30 -16.24 15.97
C ILE A 452 18.78 -16.86 17.25
N PHE A 453 17.47 -16.96 17.37
CA PHE A 453 16.78 -17.57 18.51
C PHE A 453 16.26 -18.97 18.15
N ASP A 454 16.57 -19.95 18.98
CA ASP A 454 15.90 -21.24 19.00
C ASP A 454 14.54 -21.10 19.67
N ILE A 455 13.48 -21.45 18.96
CA ILE A 455 12.09 -21.46 19.42
C ILE A 455 11.52 -22.88 19.56
N SER A 456 12.38 -23.87 19.77
CA SER A 456 11.94 -25.23 20.11
C SER A 456 11.08 -25.27 21.37
N SER A 457 11.19 -24.25 22.25
CA SER A 457 10.18 -23.92 23.25
C SER A 457 9.65 -22.49 23.00
N LEU A 458 8.37 -22.35 22.73
CA LEU A 458 7.69 -21.05 22.51
C LEU A 458 7.68 -20.21 23.80
N LYS A 459 7.70 -20.89 24.97
CA LYS A 459 7.71 -20.26 26.30
C LYS A 459 9.11 -19.81 26.74
N ARG A 460 10.17 -20.29 26.10
CA ARG A 460 11.57 -19.99 26.44
C ARG A 460 12.46 -19.96 25.21
N PRO A 461 12.28 -18.98 24.29
CA PRO A 461 13.23 -18.77 23.21
C PRO A 461 14.65 -18.55 23.75
N VAL A 462 15.66 -19.08 23.08
CA VAL A 462 17.07 -18.99 23.49
C VAL A 462 17.92 -18.46 22.35
N LEU A 463 18.71 -17.42 22.61
CA LEU A 463 19.71 -16.94 21.65
C LEU A 463 20.79 -18.03 21.50
N VAL A 464 20.90 -18.61 20.30
CA VAL A 464 21.82 -19.73 20.01
C VAL A 464 22.93 -19.37 19.05
N GLY A 465 22.80 -18.28 18.33
CA GLY A 465 23.77 -17.81 17.35
C GLY A 465 23.67 -16.31 17.10
N THR A 466 24.74 -15.78 16.54
CA THR A 466 24.81 -14.39 16.07
C THR A 466 25.68 -14.37 14.82
N TRP A 467 25.10 -13.96 13.68
CA TRP A 467 25.90 -13.69 12.49
C TRP A 467 26.40 -12.25 12.50
N ARG A 468 27.62 -12.05 12.03
CA ARG A 468 28.22 -10.71 11.89
C ARG A 468 28.68 -10.46 10.47
N GLY A 469 28.17 -9.39 9.91
CA GLY A 469 28.48 -8.94 8.57
C GLY A 469 29.89 -8.33 8.43
N PRO A 470 30.30 -8.10 7.17
CA PRO A 470 31.65 -7.56 6.91
C PRO A 470 31.74 -6.03 7.11
N THR A 471 30.63 -5.32 7.20
CA THR A 471 30.53 -3.86 7.27
C THR A 471 29.74 -3.41 8.49
N ARG A 472 29.68 -2.10 8.72
CA ARG A 472 28.89 -1.48 9.79
C ARG A 472 27.48 -1.04 9.34
N ALA A 473 27.08 -1.37 8.12
CA ALA A 473 25.75 -1.03 7.65
C ALA A 473 24.69 -1.69 8.54
N ILE A 474 23.68 -0.93 8.90
CA ILE A 474 22.58 -1.36 9.77
C ILE A 474 21.75 -2.43 9.06
N ASP A 475 21.37 -3.51 9.75
CA ASP A 475 20.39 -4.46 9.27
C ASP A 475 18.96 -3.96 9.53
N HIS A 476 18.00 -4.39 8.70
CA HIS A 476 16.65 -3.83 8.76
C HIS A 476 15.55 -4.89 8.67
N ASN A 477 15.21 -5.37 7.46
CA ASN A 477 14.18 -6.36 7.24
C ASN A 477 14.76 -7.60 6.55
N GLY A 478 14.21 -8.77 6.82
CA GLY A 478 14.67 -9.99 6.16
C GLY A 478 13.64 -11.10 6.16
N PHE A 479 13.74 -11.99 5.15
CA PHE A 479 12.80 -13.06 4.90
C PHE A 479 13.53 -14.36 4.55
N VAL A 480 12.96 -15.47 4.99
CA VAL A 480 13.45 -16.82 4.66
C VAL A 480 12.70 -17.36 3.44
N ARG A 481 13.44 -17.89 2.49
CA ARG A 481 12.93 -18.74 1.41
C ARG A 481 13.83 -19.96 1.24
N GLY A 482 13.31 -21.12 1.54
CA GLY A 482 14.13 -22.34 1.65
C GLY A 482 15.20 -22.20 2.71
N ASN A 483 16.46 -22.46 2.32
CA ASN A 483 17.64 -22.30 3.18
C ASN A 483 18.32 -20.94 3.04
N HIS A 484 17.72 -19.99 2.37
CA HIS A 484 18.30 -18.66 2.19
C HIS A 484 17.56 -17.62 3.00
N TYR A 485 18.32 -16.74 3.63
CA TYR A 485 17.83 -15.54 4.29
C TYR A 485 18.22 -14.32 3.49
N PHE A 486 17.23 -13.58 3.02
CA PHE A 486 17.39 -12.37 2.22
C PHE A 486 17.16 -11.17 3.13
N MET A 487 18.15 -10.31 3.28
CA MET A 487 18.15 -9.21 4.23
C MET A 487 18.42 -7.88 3.52
N SER A 488 17.56 -6.89 3.72
CA SER A 488 17.88 -5.50 3.41
C SER A 488 18.79 -4.93 4.51
N ASN A 489 19.89 -4.35 4.11
CA ASN A 489 20.99 -3.98 5.02
C ASN A 489 21.45 -2.55 4.70
N TYR A 490 20.51 -1.61 4.81
CA TYR A 490 20.70 -0.18 4.52
C TYR A 490 21.83 0.14 3.51
N GLU A 491 22.92 0.78 3.95
CA GLU A 491 24.03 1.22 3.07
C GLU A 491 24.82 0.06 2.44
N ARG A 492 24.50 -1.20 2.75
CA ARG A 492 25.10 -2.35 2.07
C ARG A 492 24.19 -2.94 0.97
N GLY A 493 22.92 -2.59 0.95
CA GLY A 493 21.98 -3.15 0.00
C GLY A 493 21.41 -4.51 0.42
N LEU A 494 21.32 -5.46 -0.49
CA LEU A 494 20.88 -6.83 -0.24
C LEU A 494 22.03 -7.69 0.26
N THR A 495 21.81 -8.43 1.34
CA THR A 495 22.69 -9.52 1.81
C THR A 495 21.91 -10.83 1.80
N VAL A 496 22.53 -11.91 1.30
CA VAL A 496 21.93 -13.26 1.28
C VAL A 496 22.79 -14.21 2.09
N LEU A 497 22.15 -14.88 3.04
CA LEU A 497 22.79 -15.86 3.92
C LEU A 497 22.27 -17.28 3.65
N ASP A 498 23.17 -18.25 3.63
CA ASP A 498 22.82 -19.67 3.77
C ASP A 498 22.56 -19.95 5.26
N ILE A 499 21.34 -20.37 5.56
CA ILE A 499 20.86 -20.73 6.90
C ILE A 499 20.61 -22.23 7.06
N SER A 500 21.17 -23.07 6.21
CA SER A 500 21.11 -24.55 6.36
C SER A 500 21.64 -24.99 7.72
N GLN A 501 22.51 -24.19 8.33
CA GLN A 501 22.95 -24.26 9.72
C GLN A 501 22.48 -22.98 10.42
N ALA A 502 21.19 -22.88 10.77
CA ALA A 502 20.55 -21.65 11.22
C ALA A 502 21.31 -20.95 12.37
N ALA A 503 21.91 -21.69 13.31
CA ALA A 503 22.71 -21.12 14.39
C ALA A 503 24.09 -20.56 13.95
N ASN A 504 24.52 -20.81 12.71
CA ASN A 504 25.80 -20.35 12.15
C ASN A 504 25.68 -19.98 10.66
N PRO A 505 24.89 -18.94 10.31
CA PRO A 505 24.67 -18.54 8.93
C PRO A 505 25.96 -18.16 8.20
N GLN A 506 26.00 -18.37 6.89
CA GLN A 506 27.11 -18.00 6.03
C GLN A 506 26.67 -17.07 4.93
N GLN A 507 27.37 -15.95 4.70
CA GLN A 507 27.08 -15.08 3.55
C GLN A 507 27.42 -15.80 2.24
N ILE A 508 26.46 -15.92 1.35
CA ILE A 508 26.60 -16.54 0.03
C ILE A 508 26.39 -15.56 -1.13
N GLY A 509 25.72 -14.43 -0.85
CA GLY A 509 25.45 -13.40 -1.85
C GLY A 509 25.31 -12.01 -1.24
N PHE A 510 25.50 -11.00 -2.06
CA PHE A 510 25.12 -9.63 -1.77
C PHE A 510 25.00 -8.81 -3.07
N PHE A 511 24.25 -7.70 -2.99
CA PHE A 511 24.20 -6.67 -4.02
C PHE A 511 24.15 -5.30 -3.35
N ASP A 512 25.16 -4.49 -3.58
CA ASP A 512 25.30 -3.17 -2.96
C ASP A 512 24.47 -2.13 -3.73
N THR A 513 23.27 -1.81 -3.27
CA THR A 513 22.38 -0.81 -3.89
C THR A 513 22.81 0.62 -3.62
N TYR A 514 23.72 0.83 -2.64
CA TYR A 514 24.20 2.13 -2.18
C TYR A 514 25.75 2.23 -2.23
N PRO A 515 26.35 2.25 -3.43
CA PRO A 515 27.80 2.11 -3.62
C PRO A 515 28.61 3.36 -3.18
N VAL A 516 28.09 4.12 -2.21
CA VAL A 516 28.71 5.36 -1.70
C VAL A 516 29.44 5.11 -0.39
N SER A 517 28.83 4.30 0.49
CA SER A 517 29.39 3.96 1.79
C SER A 517 28.72 2.69 2.36
N ASN A 518 29.28 2.18 3.48
CA ASN A 518 28.76 1.05 4.24
C ASN A 518 28.79 1.38 5.74
N ASN A 519 28.37 2.58 6.10
CA ASN A 519 28.36 3.08 7.47
C ASN A 519 27.05 2.68 8.19
N ALA A 520 27.04 2.87 9.50
CA ALA A 520 25.84 2.73 10.30
C ALA A 520 24.96 4.00 10.16
N ALA A 521 24.25 4.14 9.03
CA ALA A 521 23.34 5.24 8.75
C ALA A 521 22.14 4.78 7.92
N PHE A 522 21.05 5.55 7.98
CA PHE A 522 19.76 5.19 7.40
C PHE A 522 19.62 5.67 5.94
N ASN A 523 20.43 5.10 5.05
CA ASN A 523 20.38 5.25 3.60
C ASN A 523 20.44 3.87 2.95
N GLY A 524 20.14 3.77 1.65
CA GLY A 524 20.24 2.51 0.91
C GLY A 524 19.00 1.64 1.03
N ALA A 525 19.16 0.32 1.11
CA ALA A 525 18.07 -0.64 1.06
C ALA A 525 17.17 -0.58 2.28
N TRP A 526 15.86 -0.31 2.05
CA TRP A 526 14.83 -0.32 3.07
C TRP A 526 14.17 -1.70 3.21
N GLY A 527 13.58 -2.20 2.13
CA GLY A 527 12.83 -3.44 2.10
C GLY A 527 13.34 -4.43 1.05
N VAL A 528 13.03 -5.69 1.27
CA VAL A 528 13.31 -6.79 0.35
C VAL A 528 12.07 -7.68 0.24
N TYR A 529 11.78 -8.19 -0.96
CA TYR A 529 10.75 -9.21 -1.16
C TYR A 529 11.29 -10.32 -2.06
N PRO A 530 11.56 -11.52 -1.52
CA PRO A 530 12.16 -12.61 -2.26
C PRO A 530 11.17 -13.69 -2.73
N PHE A 531 9.85 -13.49 -2.60
CA PHE A 531 8.86 -14.56 -2.74
C PHE A 531 8.20 -14.65 -4.11
N LEU A 532 8.61 -13.84 -5.11
CA LEU A 532 8.04 -13.96 -6.45
C LEU A 532 8.23 -15.39 -7.00
N PRO A 533 7.20 -16.00 -7.64
CA PRO A 533 7.30 -17.34 -8.23
C PRO A 533 8.42 -17.50 -9.27
N SER A 534 8.78 -16.44 -9.99
CA SER A 534 9.95 -16.41 -10.89
C SER A 534 11.29 -16.56 -10.17
N GLY A 535 11.34 -16.29 -8.84
CA GLY A 535 12.56 -16.21 -8.06
C GLY A 535 13.26 -14.86 -8.09
N ASN A 536 12.71 -13.89 -8.80
CA ASN A 536 13.22 -12.53 -8.78
C ASN A 536 13.09 -11.92 -7.39
N ILE A 537 14.08 -11.13 -7.00
CA ILE A 537 14.12 -10.44 -5.73
C ILE A 537 13.83 -8.97 -5.98
N LEU A 538 12.90 -8.39 -5.23
CA LEU A 538 12.63 -6.97 -5.25
C LEU A 538 13.33 -6.30 -4.07
N VAL A 539 14.02 -5.19 -4.31
CA VAL A 539 14.64 -4.38 -3.25
C VAL A 539 14.25 -2.93 -3.45
N SER A 540 13.69 -2.30 -2.42
CA SER A 540 13.50 -0.86 -2.38
C SER A 540 14.70 -0.19 -1.73
N ASP A 541 15.17 0.88 -2.37
CA ASP A 541 16.29 1.69 -1.87
C ASP A 541 15.83 3.13 -1.66
N ILE A 542 16.04 3.66 -0.45
CA ILE A 542 15.63 5.00 -0.02
C ILE A 542 16.06 6.07 -1.02
N ASN A 543 17.31 5.97 -1.46
CA ASN A 543 17.98 7.02 -2.22
C ASN A 543 17.83 6.83 -3.73
N SER A 544 17.71 5.60 -4.19
CA SER A 544 17.77 5.26 -5.62
C SER A 544 16.50 4.69 -6.22
N GLY A 545 15.62 4.00 -5.45
CA GLY A 545 14.33 3.52 -5.95
C GLY A 545 14.17 2.00 -5.93
N LEU A 546 13.78 1.39 -7.05
CA LEU A 546 13.48 -0.04 -7.16
C LEU A 546 14.58 -0.80 -7.88
N PHE A 547 15.10 -1.84 -7.26
CA PHE A 547 15.95 -2.85 -7.90
C PHE A 547 15.18 -4.16 -8.09
N ILE A 548 15.36 -4.77 -9.26
CA ILE A 548 14.92 -6.13 -9.57
C ILE A 548 16.19 -6.95 -9.77
N LEU A 549 16.36 -7.97 -8.92
CA LEU A 549 17.59 -8.76 -8.84
C LEU A 549 17.31 -10.23 -9.08
N ARG A 550 18.33 -10.97 -9.53
CA ARG A 550 18.30 -12.43 -9.68
C ARG A 550 19.26 -13.07 -8.70
N ASP A 551 18.75 -14.10 -8.02
CA ASP A 551 19.55 -14.98 -7.15
C ASP A 551 20.36 -15.98 -7.98
N ASP A 552 21.67 -15.78 -8.06
CA ASP A 552 22.63 -16.68 -8.71
C ASP A 552 23.45 -17.47 -7.67
N THR A 553 23.05 -17.46 -6.37
CA THR A 553 23.77 -18.15 -5.30
C THR A 553 23.85 -19.66 -5.48
N ALA A 554 22.83 -20.23 -6.12
CA ALA A 554 22.84 -21.60 -6.57
C ALA A 554 23.64 -21.69 -7.88
N GLY A 555 24.94 -21.74 -7.78
CA GLY A 555 25.81 -21.95 -8.96
C GLY A 555 25.48 -23.22 -9.73
N SER A 556 26.03 -23.38 -10.94
CA SER A 556 25.78 -24.51 -11.86
C SER A 556 26.04 -25.92 -11.30
N ASN A 557 26.53 -26.01 -10.06
CA ASN A 557 26.81 -27.26 -9.33
C ASN A 557 26.04 -27.39 -8.02
N ALA A 558 25.08 -26.50 -7.73
CA ALA A 558 24.35 -26.54 -6.49
C ALA A 558 23.28 -27.65 -6.49
N GLU A 559 23.04 -28.23 -5.33
CA GLU A 559 21.93 -29.13 -5.08
C GLU A 559 20.63 -28.32 -5.20
N GLN A 560 19.87 -28.54 -6.28
CA GLN A 560 18.60 -27.84 -6.51
C GLN A 560 17.44 -28.81 -6.62
N ILE A 561 16.30 -28.44 -6.02
CA ILE A 561 15.06 -29.20 -6.10
C ILE A 561 13.98 -28.27 -6.67
N ALA A 562 13.35 -28.71 -7.77
CA ALA A 562 12.33 -27.93 -8.47
C ALA A 562 11.27 -28.81 -9.10
N PHE A 563 10.09 -28.27 -9.35
CA PHE A 563 9.13 -28.91 -10.22
C PHE A 563 9.64 -28.95 -11.67
N LYS A 564 9.24 -29.95 -12.39
CA LYS A 564 9.57 -30.07 -13.82
C LYS A 564 8.88 -29.00 -14.68
N VAL A 565 7.67 -28.61 -14.28
CA VAL A 565 6.83 -27.62 -14.96
C VAL A 565 6.20 -26.68 -13.93
N ALA A 566 5.83 -25.47 -14.35
CA ALA A 566 5.15 -24.49 -13.51
C ALA A 566 3.62 -24.65 -13.49
N GLN A 567 3.06 -25.34 -14.49
CA GLN A 567 1.63 -25.54 -14.65
C GLN A 567 1.34 -26.96 -15.13
N LEU A 568 0.22 -27.53 -14.65
CA LEU A 568 -0.29 -28.85 -15.00
C LEU A 568 -1.80 -28.77 -15.12
N SER A 569 -2.39 -29.43 -16.10
CA SER A 569 -3.85 -29.60 -16.19
C SER A 569 -4.22 -31.08 -16.02
N VAL A 570 -5.31 -31.32 -15.31
CA VAL A 570 -5.83 -32.64 -15.01
C VAL A 570 -7.36 -32.62 -15.13
N VAL A 571 -7.94 -33.74 -15.57
CA VAL A 571 -9.39 -33.89 -15.64
C VAL A 571 -9.92 -34.35 -14.27
N GLU A 572 -11.12 -33.89 -13.91
CA GLU A 572 -11.83 -34.33 -12.72
C GLU A 572 -11.93 -35.87 -12.64
N GLY A 573 -11.65 -36.45 -11.47
CA GLY A 573 -11.61 -37.90 -11.23
C GLY A 573 -10.29 -38.59 -11.60
N ASP A 574 -9.36 -37.92 -12.25
CA ASP A 574 -8.02 -38.40 -12.54
C ASP A 574 -7.03 -38.12 -11.39
N LYS A 575 -5.77 -38.31 -11.63
CA LYS A 575 -4.67 -38.04 -10.70
C LYS A 575 -3.70 -37.07 -11.30
N ALA A 576 -3.43 -35.99 -10.60
CA ALA A 576 -2.34 -35.11 -10.95
C ALA A 576 -1.00 -35.76 -10.58
N LEU A 577 -0.16 -36.03 -11.59
CA LEU A 577 1.18 -36.60 -11.43
C LEU A 577 2.20 -35.47 -11.48
N VAL A 578 2.66 -35.05 -10.33
CA VAL A 578 3.57 -33.92 -10.15
C VAL A 578 5.01 -34.43 -10.08
N GLU A 579 5.81 -34.16 -11.12
CA GLU A 579 7.20 -34.59 -11.20
C GLU A 579 8.13 -33.52 -10.62
N ILE A 580 9.03 -33.95 -9.72
CA ILE A 580 10.02 -33.12 -9.05
C ILE A 580 11.41 -33.62 -9.41
N ASN A 581 12.25 -32.72 -9.87
CA ASN A 581 13.63 -32.98 -10.24
C ASN A 581 14.60 -32.49 -9.17
N LYS A 582 15.66 -33.24 -8.93
CA LYS A 582 16.82 -32.86 -8.15
C LYS A 582 18.05 -32.80 -9.06
N ALA A 583 18.84 -31.73 -8.91
CA ALA A 583 20.18 -31.63 -9.47
C ALA A 583 21.21 -31.73 -8.33
N GLY A 584 22.44 -32.16 -8.63
CA GLY A 584 23.54 -32.28 -7.69
C GLY A 584 23.77 -33.70 -7.16
N ASN A 585 24.80 -33.88 -6.32
CA ASN A 585 25.30 -35.23 -5.97
C ASN A 585 25.10 -35.60 -4.49
N ASN A 586 24.71 -34.66 -3.63
CA ASN A 586 24.49 -34.92 -2.21
C ASN A 586 23.11 -35.55 -1.95
N SER A 587 22.91 -36.11 -0.77
CA SER A 587 21.57 -36.44 -0.31
C SER A 587 20.78 -35.17 -0.08
N ALA A 588 19.49 -35.19 -0.32
CA ALA A 588 18.63 -34.03 -0.11
C ALA A 588 17.23 -34.44 0.32
N THR A 589 16.53 -33.60 1.06
CA THR A 589 15.11 -33.72 1.35
C THR A 589 14.38 -32.39 1.08
N VAL A 590 13.09 -32.44 0.80
CA VAL A 590 12.24 -31.27 0.61
C VAL A 590 10.82 -31.59 1.05
N GLY A 591 10.20 -30.70 1.79
CA GLY A 591 8.78 -30.74 2.12
C GLY A 591 7.92 -30.33 0.93
N TYR A 592 6.69 -30.86 0.86
CA TYR A 592 5.67 -30.36 -0.05
C TYR A 592 4.31 -30.25 0.64
N GLN A 593 3.53 -29.28 0.22
CA GLN A 593 2.16 -29.04 0.71
C GLN A 593 1.27 -28.50 -0.41
N ILE A 594 -0.05 -28.74 -0.27
CA ILE A 594 -1.04 -28.14 -1.15
C ILE A 594 -1.54 -26.82 -0.57
N LEU A 595 -1.74 -25.82 -1.42
CA LEU A 595 -2.39 -24.55 -1.12
C LEU A 595 -3.69 -24.50 -1.95
N SER A 596 -4.80 -24.18 -1.29
CA SER A 596 -6.09 -24.03 -1.96
C SER A 596 -6.09 -22.81 -2.87
N GLY A 597 -6.78 -22.93 -3.99
CA GLY A 597 -7.02 -21.84 -4.93
C GLY A 597 -8.52 -21.55 -5.07
N SER A 598 -9.03 -21.61 -6.32
CA SER A 598 -10.48 -21.72 -6.55
C SER A 598 -10.98 -23.11 -6.22
N ALA A 599 -10.18 -24.16 -6.48
CA ALA A 599 -10.42 -25.51 -5.99
C ALA A 599 -10.10 -25.61 -4.48
N ASN A 600 -10.85 -26.47 -3.79
CA ASN A 600 -10.79 -26.66 -2.34
C ASN A 600 -10.78 -28.17 -1.97
N ASP A 601 -10.90 -28.49 -0.68
CA ASP A 601 -10.80 -29.87 -0.16
C ASP A 601 -11.92 -30.82 -0.70
N THR A 602 -12.95 -30.30 -1.35
CA THR A 602 -13.96 -31.13 -2.02
C THR A 602 -13.50 -31.64 -3.37
N ASP A 603 -12.57 -30.94 -4.01
CA ASP A 603 -12.17 -31.15 -5.42
C ASP A 603 -10.91 -32.02 -5.54
N TYR A 604 -10.11 -32.09 -4.50
CA TYR A 604 -8.91 -32.91 -4.44
C TYR A 604 -8.64 -33.47 -3.04
N GLN A 605 -7.81 -34.50 -2.96
CA GLN A 605 -7.30 -34.97 -1.68
C GLN A 605 -6.14 -34.11 -1.22
N ASN A 606 -6.31 -33.40 -0.09
CA ASN A 606 -5.23 -32.62 0.50
C ASN A 606 -4.13 -33.55 1.01
N ILE A 607 -2.90 -33.36 0.54
CA ILE A 607 -1.71 -34.14 0.93
C ILE A 607 -0.54 -33.20 1.26
N GLU A 608 0.23 -33.57 2.25
CA GLU A 608 1.51 -33.00 2.61
C GLU A 608 2.52 -34.11 2.87
N GLY A 609 3.81 -33.84 2.73
CA GLY A 609 4.82 -34.82 3.01
C GLY A 609 6.26 -34.35 2.72
N GLU A 610 7.17 -35.30 2.72
CA GLU A 610 8.59 -35.05 2.41
C GLU A 610 9.07 -36.02 1.33
N LEU A 611 9.89 -35.51 0.41
CA LEU A 611 10.64 -36.28 -0.56
C LEU A 611 12.11 -36.33 -0.16
N SER A 612 12.77 -37.44 -0.42
CA SER A 612 14.18 -37.65 -0.10
C SER A 612 14.96 -38.35 -1.21
N TRP A 613 16.17 -37.91 -1.43
CA TRP A 613 17.13 -38.51 -2.37
C TRP A 613 18.41 -38.91 -1.63
N ALA A 614 18.91 -40.09 -1.93
CA ALA A 614 20.22 -40.51 -1.46
C ALA A 614 21.35 -39.77 -2.20
N THR A 615 22.57 -39.87 -1.67
CA THR A 615 23.78 -39.38 -2.36
C THR A 615 23.90 -39.97 -3.74
N ASN A 616 24.16 -39.16 -4.77
CA ASN A 616 24.24 -39.51 -6.21
C ASN A 616 22.91 -39.99 -6.83
N ASP A 617 21.77 -39.81 -6.14
CA ASP A 617 20.47 -40.09 -6.71
C ASP A 617 19.86 -38.76 -7.23
N ASN A 618 19.64 -38.70 -8.55
CA ASN A 618 18.99 -37.60 -9.26
C ASN A 618 17.73 -38.08 -9.99
N SER A 619 17.20 -39.25 -9.61
CA SER A 619 15.98 -39.76 -10.19
C SER A 619 14.81 -38.83 -9.93
N PRO A 620 13.99 -38.46 -10.93
CA PRO A 620 12.77 -37.72 -10.69
C PRO A 620 11.86 -38.46 -9.73
N GLN A 621 11.25 -37.73 -8.79
CA GLN A 621 10.20 -38.27 -7.94
C GLN A 621 8.85 -37.71 -8.34
N THR A 622 7.77 -38.42 -8.00
CA THR A 622 6.42 -38.03 -8.37
C THR A 622 5.51 -37.99 -7.17
N ILE A 623 4.89 -36.83 -6.92
CA ILE A 623 3.76 -36.71 -6.02
C ILE A 623 2.48 -37.02 -6.80
N THR A 624 1.61 -37.82 -6.24
CA THR A 624 0.30 -38.12 -6.83
C THR A 624 -0.79 -37.44 -6.01
N VAL A 625 -1.51 -36.48 -6.60
CA VAL A 625 -2.67 -35.83 -6.01
C VAL A 625 -3.93 -36.42 -6.62
N PRO A 626 -4.73 -37.17 -5.88
CA PRO A 626 -6.02 -37.65 -6.36
C PRO A 626 -6.99 -36.47 -6.51
N ILE A 627 -7.65 -36.38 -7.67
CA ILE A 627 -8.71 -35.41 -7.95
C ILE A 627 -10.04 -36.12 -7.73
N ASN A 628 -10.90 -35.51 -6.92
CA ASN A 628 -12.20 -36.06 -6.60
C ASN A 628 -13.14 -35.93 -7.79
N THR A 629 -14.20 -36.76 -7.81
CA THR A 629 -15.33 -36.63 -8.73
C THR A 629 -16.57 -36.28 -7.95
N ASP A 630 -17.33 -35.34 -8.47
CA ASP A 630 -18.69 -35.13 -7.96
C ASP A 630 -19.71 -35.00 -9.11
N SER A 631 -20.92 -34.58 -8.80
CA SER A 631 -21.99 -34.40 -9.78
C SER A 631 -22.22 -32.94 -10.14
N THR A 632 -21.43 -32.03 -9.57
CA THR A 632 -21.56 -30.61 -9.76
C THR A 632 -20.84 -30.23 -11.04
N VAL A 633 -21.48 -29.46 -11.91
CA VAL A 633 -20.82 -28.93 -13.10
C VAL A 633 -20.11 -27.65 -12.71
N GLU A 634 -18.81 -27.67 -12.74
CA GLU A 634 -17.93 -26.58 -12.28
C GLU A 634 -17.07 -26.01 -13.42
N PRO A 635 -16.64 -24.74 -13.33
CA PRO A 635 -15.62 -24.20 -14.24
C PRO A 635 -14.27 -24.85 -13.97
N ASP A 636 -13.28 -24.57 -14.82
CA ASP A 636 -11.91 -24.89 -14.51
C ASP A 636 -11.51 -24.24 -13.19
N GLU A 637 -10.92 -25.01 -12.30
CA GLU A 637 -10.51 -24.60 -10.98
C GLU A 637 -9.01 -24.80 -10.79
N ILE A 638 -8.41 -24.04 -9.89
CA ILE A 638 -6.98 -24.13 -9.64
C ILE A 638 -6.66 -24.35 -8.17
N PHE A 639 -5.58 -25.10 -7.93
CA PHE A 639 -4.90 -25.19 -6.64
C PHE A 639 -3.39 -25.26 -6.89
N PHE A 640 -2.58 -25.20 -5.83
CA PHE A 640 -1.13 -25.12 -5.96
C PHE A 640 -0.47 -26.23 -5.14
N VAL A 641 0.70 -26.69 -5.61
CA VAL A 641 1.65 -27.49 -4.83
C VAL A 641 2.89 -26.65 -4.63
N ARG A 642 3.34 -26.51 -3.39
CA ARG A 642 4.53 -25.74 -3.00
C ARG A 642 5.60 -26.67 -2.45
N LEU A 643 6.86 -26.47 -2.84
CA LEU A 643 8.04 -27.03 -2.19
C LEU A 643 8.54 -26.07 -1.10
N PHE A 644 8.98 -26.61 0.03
CA PHE A 644 9.50 -25.82 1.16
C PHE A 644 10.53 -26.60 1.95
N ASN A 645 11.28 -25.94 2.81
CA ASN A 645 12.20 -26.49 3.78
C ASN A 645 13.20 -27.54 3.20
N PRO A 646 13.99 -27.19 2.16
CA PRO A 646 15.01 -28.08 1.63
C PRO A 646 16.10 -28.33 2.68
N GLN A 647 16.61 -29.55 2.79
CA GLN A 647 17.62 -29.95 3.79
C GLN A 647 18.87 -30.53 3.15
N ASN A 648 19.92 -30.72 3.95
CA ASN A 648 21.22 -31.27 3.57
C ASN A 648 21.98 -30.42 2.53
N GLY A 649 21.83 -29.08 2.63
CA GLY A 649 22.50 -28.14 1.72
C GLY A 649 21.83 -28.01 0.35
N ALA A 650 20.64 -28.58 0.16
CA ALA A 650 19.87 -28.37 -1.06
C ALA A 650 19.21 -26.98 -1.03
N ALA A 651 19.07 -26.37 -2.20
CA ALA A 651 18.33 -25.12 -2.42
C ALA A 651 17.04 -25.37 -3.20
N LEU A 652 16.06 -24.50 -3.02
CA LEU A 652 14.89 -24.48 -3.90
C LEU A 652 15.28 -23.91 -5.28
N GLY A 653 15.07 -24.69 -6.30
CA GLY A 653 15.14 -24.23 -7.69
C GLY A 653 13.79 -23.63 -8.14
N TYR A 654 13.70 -23.30 -9.42
CA TYR A 654 12.48 -22.77 -10.03
C TYR A 654 12.02 -23.67 -11.18
N PRO A 655 10.68 -23.88 -11.31
CA PRO A 655 9.61 -23.45 -10.40
C PRO A 655 9.56 -24.26 -9.09
N ASN A 656 9.27 -23.60 -7.97
CA ASN A 656 9.05 -24.22 -6.65
C ASN A 656 7.58 -24.12 -6.17
N ILE A 657 6.74 -23.50 -6.98
CA ILE A 657 5.29 -23.52 -6.91
C ILE A 657 4.76 -24.02 -8.25
N LEU A 658 3.85 -24.99 -8.20
CA LEU A 658 3.18 -25.56 -9.36
C LEU A 658 1.69 -25.25 -9.27
N GLN A 659 1.13 -24.61 -10.29
CA GLN A 659 -0.32 -24.47 -10.44
C GLN A 659 -0.89 -25.72 -11.08
N ILE A 660 -1.92 -26.31 -10.49
CA ILE A 660 -2.69 -27.40 -11.08
C ILE A 660 -4.09 -26.88 -11.43
N THR A 661 -4.47 -27.05 -12.68
CA THR A 661 -5.83 -26.73 -13.15
C THR A 661 -6.63 -28.02 -13.26
N ILE A 662 -7.69 -28.15 -12.48
CA ILE A 662 -8.72 -29.17 -12.64
C ILE A 662 -9.63 -28.69 -13.75
N GLN A 663 -9.68 -29.46 -14.83
CA GLN A 663 -10.58 -29.17 -15.95
C GLN A 663 -11.98 -29.59 -15.56
N GLY A 664 -12.85 -28.60 -15.40
CA GLY A 664 -14.26 -28.83 -15.11
C GLY A 664 -14.98 -29.53 -16.26
N VAL A 665 -16.12 -30.13 -15.96
CA VAL A 665 -16.99 -30.72 -16.99
C VAL A 665 -17.46 -29.58 -17.92
N PRO A 666 -17.33 -29.73 -19.25
CA PRO A 666 -17.69 -28.65 -20.16
C PRO A 666 -19.13 -28.18 -19.98
N LYS A 667 -19.33 -26.91 -19.68
CA LYS A 667 -20.64 -26.28 -19.48
C LYS A 667 -21.19 -25.70 -20.76
N SER A 668 -22.50 -25.81 -20.94
CA SER A 668 -23.20 -25.09 -22.01
C SER A 668 -23.16 -23.57 -21.82
N GLY A 669 -22.90 -23.11 -20.61
CA GLY A 669 -23.00 -21.71 -20.20
C GLY A 669 -24.43 -21.22 -20.07
N LYS A 670 -24.57 -19.97 -19.54
CA LYS A 670 -25.86 -19.28 -19.41
C LYS A 670 -25.84 -17.97 -20.17
N ILE A 671 -27.00 -17.58 -20.70
CA ILE A 671 -27.14 -16.33 -21.44
C ILE A 671 -27.77 -15.28 -20.52
N SER A 672 -27.11 -14.13 -20.44
CA SER A 672 -27.54 -13.05 -19.55
C SER A 672 -27.42 -11.70 -20.26
N MET A 673 -28.33 -10.79 -19.96
CA MET A 673 -28.19 -9.38 -20.36
C MET A 673 -27.13 -8.68 -19.49
N SER A 674 -26.47 -7.68 -20.02
CA SER A 674 -25.41 -6.92 -19.34
C SER A 674 -25.96 -6.01 -18.23
N GLN A 675 -27.25 -5.64 -18.28
CA GLN A 675 -27.88 -4.70 -17.36
C GLN A 675 -29.39 -4.93 -17.21
N SER A 676 -29.94 -4.58 -16.04
CA SER A 676 -31.36 -4.71 -15.72
C SER A 676 -32.19 -3.52 -16.20
N GLU A 677 -31.58 -2.36 -16.30
CA GLU A 677 -32.22 -1.09 -16.68
C GLU A 677 -31.35 -0.31 -17.65
N LEU A 678 -31.95 0.41 -18.57
CA LEU A 678 -31.31 1.29 -19.53
C LEU A 678 -32.20 2.48 -19.80
N ASN A 679 -31.62 3.67 -19.80
CA ASN A 679 -32.27 4.90 -20.15
C ASN A 679 -31.80 5.34 -21.54
N VAL A 680 -32.71 5.72 -22.39
CA VAL A 680 -32.46 6.17 -23.77
C VAL A 680 -33.30 7.39 -24.07
N LYS A 681 -32.85 8.20 -25.01
CA LYS A 681 -33.64 9.35 -25.56
C LYS A 681 -34.42 8.86 -26.76
N GLU A 682 -35.57 9.42 -26.96
CA GLU A 682 -36.34 9.13 -28.15
C GLU A 682 -35.59 9.49 -29.44
N THR A 683 -34.86 10.60 -29.39
CA THR A 683 -33.97 11.08 -30.46
C THR A 683 -32.80 10.16 -30.80
N ASP A 684 -32.48 9.17 -29.95
CA ASP A 684 -31.37 8.22 -30.20
C ASP A 684 -31.66 7.33 -31.41
N ASN A 685 -32.95 7.20 -31.80
CA ASN A 685 -33.47 6.37 -32.90
C ASN A 685 -33.18 4.88 -32.80
N THR A 686 -32.14 4.48 -32.06
CA THR A 686 -31.80 3.07 -31.84
C THR A 686 -31.20 2.86 -30.46
N VAL A 687 -31.49 1.71 -29.87
CA VAL A 687 -30.88 1.24 -28.62
C VAL A 687 -30.15 -0.07 -28.86
N VAL A 688 -28.91 -0.20 -28.29
CA VAL A 688 -28.08 -1.40 -28.39
C VAL A 688 -27.93 -2.02 -27.03
N LEU A 689 -28.32 -3.28 -26.91
CA LEU A 689 -28.17 -4.06 -25.68
C LEU A 689 -27.20 -5.22 -25.91
N GLN A 690 -26.34 -5.46 -24.95
CA GLN A 690 -25.42 -6.60 -24.98
C GLN A 690 -26.00 -7.80 -24.24
N VAL A 691 -25.87 -8.96 -24.87
CA VAL A 691 -26.28 -10.26 -24.32
C VAL A 691 -25.07 -11.19 -24.38
N ALA A 692 -24.64 -11.71 -23.24
CA ALA A 692 -23.40 -12.49 -23.12
C ALA A 692 -23.66 -13.96 -22.78
N ARG A 693 -22.84 -14.85 -23.33
CA ARG A 693 -22.72 -16.24 -22.90
C ARG A 693 -21.66 -16.33 -21.80
N LEU A 694 -22.06 -16.71 -20.58
CA LEU A 694 -21.24 -16.73 -19.37
C LEU A 694 -21.16 -18.14 -18.80
N GLY A 695 -20.00 -18.54 -18.24
CA GLY A 695 -19.82 -19.76 -17.48
C GLY A 695 -19.83 -21.03 -18.32
N GLY A 696 -19.45 -20.97 -19.60
CA GLY A 696 -19.29 -22.13 -20.47
C GLY A 696 -19.45 -21.83 -21.96
N SER A 697 -19.00 -22.76 -22.80
CA SER A 697 -19.03 -22.62 -24.27
C SER A 697 -19.50 -23.86 -24.99
N THR A 698 -19.78 -24.95 -24.29
CA THR A 698 -20.13 -26.24 -24.91
C THR A 698 -21.53 -26.28 -25.47
N GLY A 699 -21.67 -26.77 -26.68
CA GLY A 699 -22.93 -26.94 -27.39
C GLY A 699 -23.48 -25.65 -27.98
N LEU A 700 -24.42 -25.84 -28.89
CA LEU A 700 -25.18 -24.74 -29.50
C LEU A 700 -26.21 -24.19 -28.52
N ILE A 701 -26.22 -22.89 -28.26
CA ILE A 701 -27.31 -22.20 -27.54
C ILE A 701 -28.03 -21.28 -28.49
N LYS A 702 -29.39 -21.38 -28.49
CA LYS A 702 -30.31 -20.48 -29.21
C LYS A 702 -31.23 -19.80 -28.21
N ILE A 703 -31.23 -18.47 -28.22
CA ILE A 703 -32.08 -17.65 -27.37
C ILE A 703 -32.91 -16.72 -28.24
N ASN A 704 -34.20 -16.76 -28.04
CA ASN A 704 -35.12 -15.79 -28.62
C ASN A 704 -35.20 -14.56 -27.75
N TYR A 705 -35.39 -13.40 -28.35
CA TYR A 705 -35.70 -12.17 -27.63
C TYR A 705 -37.01 -11.57 -28.15
N LEU A 706 -37.70 -10.90 -27.26
CA LEU A 706 -39.01 -10.26 -27.56
C LEU A 706 -39.12 -8.94 -26.83
N VAL A 707 -39.53 -7.90 -27.56
CA VAL A 707 -39.92 -6.60 -26.99
C VAL A 707 -41.41 -6.69 -26.55
N GLN A 708 -41.67 -6.24 -25.34
CA GLN A 708 -42.98 -6.22 -24.71
C GLN A 708 -43.32 -4.83 -24.25
N SER A 709 -44.55 -4.37 -24.57
CA SER A 709 -45.09 -3.12 -24.06
C SER A 709 -45.17 -3.10 -22.54
N ASP A 710 -44.83 -1.96 -21.97
CA ASP A 710 -45.16 -1.59 -20.60
C ASP A 710 -45.96 -0.27 -20.63
N SER A 711 -45.36 0.87 -20.27
CA SER A 711 -46.01 2.16 -20.58
C SER A 711 -45.81 2.55 -22.05
N ALA A 712 -44.59 2.31 -22.59
CA ALA A 712 -44.33 2.46 -24.03
C ALA A 712 -45.03 1.37 -24.83
N VAL A 713 -45.63 1.77 -25.97
CA VAL A 713 -46.46 0.90 -26.81
C VAL A 713 -45.63 0.41 -28.02
N VAL A 714 -45.47 -0.91 -28.09
CA VAL A 714 -44.78 -1.48 -29.26
C VAL A 714 -45.55 -1.16 -30.55
N GLY A 715 -44.87 -0.54 -31.50
CA GLY A 715 -45.39 -0.08 -32.78
C GLY A 715 -45.77 1.41 -32.82
N GLN A 716 -45.68 2.12 -31.65
CA GLN A 716 -45.78 3.59 -31.55
C GLN A 716 -44.45 4.19 -31.11
N ASP A 717 -43.86 3.71 -30.04
CA ASP A 717 -42.63 4.28 -29.41
C ASP A 717 -41.38 3.42 -29.66
N VAL A 718 -41.57 2.15 -29.92
CA VAL A 718 -40.50 1.20 -30.29
C VAL A 718 -41.03 0.24 -31.35
N GLU A 719 -40.22 -0.06 -32.37
CA GLU A 719 -40.58 -1.03 -33.38
C GLU A 719 -40.83 -2.43 -32.78
N ASN A 720 -41.80 -3.14 -33.31
CA ASN A 720 -42.05 -4.51 -32.92
C ASN A 720 -40.89 -5.41 -33.35
N SER A 721 -39.99 -5.72 -32.39
CA SER A 721 -38.77 -6.48 -32.64
C SER A 721 -38.77 -7.79 -31.88
N GLN A 722 -38.49 -8.84 -32.62
CA GLN A 722 -38.17 -10.15 -32.09
C GLN A 722 -37.06 -10.80 -32.93
N GLY A 723 -36.26 -11.68 -32.34
CA GLY A 723 -35.20 -12.34 -33.07
C GLY A 723 -34.58 -13.45 -32.29
N THR A 724 -33.54 -14.02 -32.85
CA THR A 724 -32.80 -15.13 -32.23
C THR A 724 -31.32 -14.83 -32.24
N LEU A 725 -30.66 -15.03 -31.10
CA LEU A 725 -29.22 -15.05 -30.98
C LEU A 725 -28.76 -16.51 -30.88
N GLU A 726 -27.69 -16.85 -31.59
CA GLU A 726 -27.10 -18.20 -31.55
C GLU A 726 -25.65 -18.11 -31.18
N TRP A 727 -25.19 -18.93 -30.19
CA TRP A 727 -23.78 -19.19 -29.90
C TRP A 727 -23.47 -20.61 -30.36
N GLN A 728 -22.49 -20.76 -31.23
CA GLN A 728 -22.02 -22.05 -31.69
C GLN A 728 -21.28 -22.80 -30.57
N ASP A 729 -21.03 -24.10 -30.76
CA ASP A 729 -20.18 -24.88 -29.90
C ASP A 729 -18.77 -24.25 -29.83
N GLY A 730 -18.27 -24.04 -28.61
CA GLY A 730 -17.01 -23.33 -28.35
C GLY A 730 -17.09 -21.79 -28.43
N GLU A 731 -18.21 -21.21 -28.85
CA GLU A 731 -18.38 -19.77 -28.96
C GLU A 731 -18.70 -19.13 -27.60
N THR A 732 -17.93 -18.11 -27.20
CA THR A 732 -18.11 -17.28 -25.99
C THR A 732 -18.30 -15.82 -26.36
N GLY A 733 -18.52 -14.94 -25.35
CA GLY A 733 -18.59 -13.49 -25.54
C GLY A 733 -19.98 -12.96 -25.77
N SER A 734 -20.05 -11.66 -26.07
CA SER A 734 -21.30 -10.92 -26.17
C SER A 734 -21.77 -10.76 -27.62
N LYS A 735 -23.12 -10.74 -27.79
CA LYS A 735 -23.80 -10.36 -29.02
C LYS A 735 -24.70 -9.16 -28.74
N ASN A 736 -24.93 -8.34 -29.73
CA ASN A 736 -25.78 -7.16 -29.63
C ASN A 736 -27.18 -7.42 -30.16
N ILE A 737 -28.18 -6.90 -29.44
CA ILE A 737 -29.53 -6.68 -29.93
C ILE A 737 -29.65 -5.19 -30.18
N THR A 738 -30.03 -4.81 -31.40
CA THR A 738 -30.32 -3.43 -31.78
C THR A 738 -31.82 -3.29 -32.01
N LEU A 739 -32.47 -2.35 -31.31
CA LEU A 739 -33.87 -2.02 -31.44
C LEU A 739 -33.99 -0.61 -32.02
N SER A 740 -35.00 -0.38 -32.85
CA SER A 740 -35.35 0.97 -33.36
C SER A 740 -36.36 1.61 -32.43
N LEU A 741 -36.08 2.83 -32.01
CA LEU A 741 -37.05 3.72 -31.34
C LEU A 741 -37.80 4.53 -32.41
N ILE A 742 -39.02 4.91 -32.13
CA ILE A 742 -39.83 5.73 -32.99
C ILE A 742 -39.92 7.11 -32.34
N ASN A 743 -39.28 8.09 -32.97
CA ASN A 743 -39.34 9.48 -32.54
C ASN A 743 -40.50 10.16 -33.34
N ASP A 744 -41.46 10.73 -32.64
CA ASP A 744 -42.58 11.46 -33.26
C ASP A 744 -42.61 12.94 -32.79
N ASN A 745 -43.75 13.62 -32.72
CA ASN A 745 -43.83 15.01 -32.27
C ASN A 745 -44.93 15.18 -31.20
N ASP A 746 -45.41 14.10 -30.62
CA ASP A 746 -46.41 14.12 -29.58
C ASP A 746 -45.72 14.20 -28.22
N SER A 747 -46.01 15.23 -27.42
CA SER A 747 -45.43 15.38 -26.09
C SER A 747 -46.00 14.34 -25.14
N GLU A 748 -45.14 13.49 -24.61
CA GLU A 748 -45.48 12.36 -23.77
C GLU A 748 -44.79 12.43 -22.40
N THR A 749 -45.06 11.46 -21.54
CA THR A 749 -44.29 11.26 -20.31
C THR A 749 -43.22 10.20 -20.57
N ASN A 750 -42.12 10.21 -19.76
CA ASN A 750 -41.14 9.15 -19.86
C ASN A 750 -41.81 7.77 -19.78
N GLU A 751 -41.56 6.96 -20.76
CA GLU A 751 -42.20 5.66 -20.92
C GLU A 751 -41.23 4.51 -20.89
N SER A 752 -41.69 3.30 -20.72
CA SER A 752 -40.80 2.13 -20.65
C SER A 752 -41.38 0.90 -21.37
N PHE A 753 -40.48 0.10 -21.90
CA PHE A 753 -40.77 -1.23 -22.43
C PHE A 753 -39.77 -2.26 -21.87
N LEU A 754 -40.07 -3.53 -22.04
CA LEU A 754 -39.28 -4.63 -21.56
C LEU A 754 -38.72 -5.45 -22.73
N LEU A 755 -37.40 -5.65 -22.75
CA LEU A 755 -36.78 -6.66 -23.60
C LEU A 755 -36.55 -7.92 -22.78
N THR A 756 -37.07 -9.05 -23.24
CA THR A 756 -37.02 -10.34 -22.50
C THR A 756 -36.38 -11.42 -23.38
N LEU A 757 -35.46 -12.18 -22.78
CA LEU A 757 -34.88 -13.39 -23.36
C LEU A 757 -35.79 -14.60 -23.09
N GLN A 758 -35.92 -15.46 -24.06
CA GLN A 758 -36.76 -16.67 -23.98
C GLN A 758 -36.04 -17.88 -24.60
N THR A 759 -36.20 -19.04 -24.00
CA THR A 759 -35.65 -20.31 -24.52
C THR A 759 -36.58 -21.45 -24.12
N GLU A 760 -36.52 -22.56 -24.86
CA GLU A 760 -37.16 -23.82 -24.49
C GLU A 760 -36.48 -24.49 -23.28
N HIS A 761 -35.27 -24.09 -22.94
CA HIS A 761 -34.44 -24.62 -21.84
C HIS A 761 -34.14 -23.50 -20.84
N GLU A 762 -35.01 -23.27 -19.87
CA GLU A 762 -34.89 -22.19 -18.86
C GLU A 762 -33.57 -22.19 -18.10
N GLN A 763 -32.93 -23.36 -17.93
CA GLN A 763 -31.62 -23.51 -17.30
C GLN A 763 -30.46 -22.82 -18.10
N GLN A 764 -30.72 -22.50 -19.38
CA GLN A 764 -29.78 -21.74 -20.20
C GLN A 764 -29.81 -20.23 -19.97
N LEU A 765 -30.79 -19.73 -19.21
CA LEU A 765 -30.88 -18.32 -18.84
C LEU A 765 -30.11 -18.04 -17.57
N GLY A 766 -29.37 -16.94 -17.56
CA GLY A 766 -28.78 -16.38 -16.37
C GLY A 766 -29.77 -15.60 -15.52
N SER A 767 -29.33 -15.03 -14.42
CA SER A 767 -30.16 -14.28 -13.49
C SER A 767 -30.74 -13.01 -14.12
N GLN A 768 -30.04 -12.41 -15.09
CA GLN A 768 -30.47 -11.22 -15.81
C GLN A 768 -31.03 -11.61 -17.20
N SER A 769 -32.30 -12.01 -17.26
CA SER A 769 -32.98 -12.43 -18.49
C SER A 769 -33.89 -11.37 -19.10
N SER A 770 -33.99 -10.19 -18.51
CA SER A 770 -34.74 -9.07 -19.02
C SER A 770 -34.07 -7.73 -18.71
N THR A 771 -34.32 -6.73 -19.56
CA THR A 771 -33.89 -5.33 -19.35
C THR A 771 -35.08 -4.43 -19.54
N ARG A 772 -35.32 -3.54 -18.59
CA ARG A 772 -36.27 -2.44 -18.72
C ARG A 772 -35.59 -1.28 -19.41
N ILE A 773 -36.17 -0.81 -20.52
CA ILE A 773 -35.68 0.36 -21.25
C ILE A 773 -36.67 1.51 -21.03
N THR A 774 -36.19 2.62 -20.51
CA THR A 774 -36.99 3.83 -20.33
C THR A 774 -36.63 4.84 -21.43
N ILE A 775 -37.66 5.26 -22.20
CA ILE A 775 -37.54 6.29 -23.25
C ILE A 775 -37.83 7.63 -22.60
N PHE A 776 -36.98 8.60 -22.85
CA PHE A 776 -37.17 10.00 -22.45
C PHE A 776 -37.63 10.80 -23.66
N ASP A 777 -38.82 11.39 -23.52
CA ASP A 777 -39.45 12.28 -24.48
C ASP A 777 -38.69 13.62 -24.57
N ASP A 778 -38.49 14.14 -25.77
CA ASP A 778 -37.73 15.38 -26.01
C ASP A 778 -38.61 16.61 -26.27
N GLU A 779 -39.92 16.45 -26.59
CA GLU A 779 -40.82 17.55 -26.83
C GLU A 779 -41.19 18.37 -25.60
N SER A 780 -41.10 17.75 -24.42
CA SER A 780 -41.42 18.41 -23.15
C SER A 780 -40.19 18.97 -22.42
N ASN A 781 -38.97 18.76 -22.94
CA ASN A 781 -37.76 19.16 -22.24
C ASN A 781 -37.57 20.68 -22.14
N GLN A 782 -37.32 21.20 -20.97
CA GLN A 782 -37.03 22.59 -20.69
C GLN A 782 -35.56 22.79 -20.28
N ALA A 783 -35.01 23.93 -20.69
CA ALA A 783 -33.63 24.24 -20.33
C ALA A 783 -33.43 24.43 -18.79
N PRO A 784 -32.30 24.03 -18.24
CA PRO A 784 -32.00 24.17 -16.82
C PRO A 784 -32.16 25.60 -16.29
N ILE A 785 -32.56 25.77 -15.05
CA ILE A 785 -32.62 27.05 -14.35
C ILE A 785 -31.32 27.23 -13.61
N VAL A 786 -30.49 28.23 -13.96
CA VAL A 786 -29.16 28.46 -13.43
C VAL A 786 -29.06 29.76 -12.65
N ASN A 787 -28.43 29.76 -11.52
CA ASN A 787 -28.09 30.95 -10.74
C ASN A 787 -26.60 30.86 -10.29
N ALA A 788 -25.78 31.73 -10.84
CA ALA A 788 -24.34 31.75 -10.60
C ALA A 788 -23.95 32.36 -9.23
N GLY A 789 -24.91 32.68 -8.36
CA GLY A 789 -24.67 33.29 -7.07
C GLY A 789 -24.72 34.82 -7.10
N GLN A 790 -24.52 35.45 -5.94
CA GLN A 790 -24.58 36.90 -5.81
C GLN A 790 -23.22 37.55 -6.04
N ASN A 791 -23.23 38.74 -6.65
CA ASN A 791 -22.01 39.55 -6.75
C ASN A 791 -21.43 39.84 -5.36
N SER A 792 -20.12 39.72 -5.22
CA SER A 792 -19.43 39.85 -3.96
C SER A 792 -18.10 40.60 -4.10
N GLN A 793 -17.55 40.97 -2.93
CA GLN A 793 -16.24 41.60 -2.84
C GLN A 793 -15.28 40.71 -2.06
N VAL A 794 -14.05 40.58 -2.55
CA VAL A 794 -13.01 39.77 -1.95
C VAL A 794 -11.69 40.53 -1.92
N ASN A 795 -10.83 40.22 -0.97
CA ASN A 795 -9.51 40.85 -0.90
C ASN A 795 -8.57 40.23 -1.95
N THR A 796 -7.58 41.03 -2.38
CA THR A 796 -6.48 40.51 -3.23
C THR A 796 -5.85 39.27 -2.61
N ARG A 797 -5.52 38.25 -3.43
CA ARG A 797 -4.90 36.97 -3.05
C ARG A 797 -5.78 36.08 -2.14
N GLN A 798 -7.02 36.40 -1.92
CA GLN A 798 -7.97 35.59 -1.17
C GLN A 798 -8.44 34.41 -2.00
N LYS A 799 -8.41 33.18 -1.43
CA LYS A 799 -9.10 32.05 -2.02
C LYS A 799 -10.60 32.24 -1.89
N THR A 800 -11.32 32.17 -2.98
CA THR A 800 -12.75 32.46 -3.06
C THR A 800 -13.48 31.32 -3.74
N GLU A 801 -14.64 30.98 -3.23
CA GLU A 801 -15.53 29.98 -3.80
C GLU A 801 -16.67 30.68 -4.56
N LEU A 802 -16.96 30.19 -5.75
CA LEU A 802 -18.15 30.52 -6.53
C LEU A 802 -19.24 29.51 -6.16
N GLN A 803 -20.28 29.97 -5.49
CA GLN A 803 -21.39 29.14 -5.04
C GLN A 803 -22.60 29.41 -5.91
N ALA A 804 -23.03 28.40 -6.64
CA ALA A 804 -24.15 28.48 -7.55
C ALA A 804 -25.26 27.50 -7.15
N THR A 805 -26.43 27.70 -7.76
CA THR A 805 -27.51 26.73 -7.75
C THR A 805 -27.97 26.48 -9.19
N ALA A 806 -28.27 25.25 -9.49
CA ALA A 806 -28.92 24.89 -10.75
C ALA A 806 -29.93 23.77 -10.48
N SER A 807 -31.00 23.79 -11.20
CA SER A 807 -32.04 22.74 -11.19
C SER A 807 -32.64 22.63 -12.58
N ASP A 808 -32.99 21.43 -12.94
CA ASP A 808 -33.76 21.12 -14.12
C ASP A 808 -35.23 21.07 -13.75
N PRO A 809 -36.14 21.67 -14.57
CA PRO A 809 -37.57 21.64 -14.29
C PRO A 809 -38.15 20.21 -14.24
N GLU A 810 -37.66 19.32 -15.09
CA GLU A 810 -38.03 17.92 -15.17
C GLU A 810 -37.24 17.00 -14.23
N GLY A 811 -36.22 17.55 -13.54
CA GLY A 811 -35.37 16.82 -12.58
C GLY A 811 -34.24 16.02 -13.22
N ARG A 812 -33.82 16.37 -14.43
CA ARG A 812 -32.78 15.69 -15.20
C ARG A 812 -31.37 15.92 -14.61
N ASN A 813 -30.43 15.10 -15.01
CA ASN A 813 -29.05 15.25 -14.63
C ASN A 813 -28.40 16.43 -15.35
N LEU A 814 -27.67 17.25 -14.59
CA LEU A 814 -26.99 18.41 -15.11
C LEU A 814 -25.47 18.25 -15.14
N THR A 815 -24.87 18.64 -16.23
CA THR A 815 -23.43 18.88 -16.35
C THR A 815 -23.12 20.37 -16.23
N TYR A 816 -21.94 20.72 -15.68
CA TYR A 816 -21.61 22.10 -15.34
C TYR A 816 -20.30 22.54 -15.99
N GLN A 817 -20.26 23.84 -16.37
CA GLN A 817 -19.02 24.45 -16.83
C GLN A 817 -18.93 25.90 -16.38
N TRP A 818 -17.92 26.17 -15.52
CA TRP A 818 -17.54 27.54 -15.18
C TRP A 818 -16.51 28.11 -16.17
N GLN A 819 -16.72 29.34 -16.59
CA GLN A 819 -15.79 30.07 -17.45
C GLN A 819 -15.59 31.49 -16.93
N GLN A 820 -14.37 31.99 -16.95
CA GLN A 820 -14.11 33.42 -16.72
C GLN A 820 -14.40 34.20 -18.01
N LEU A 821 -15.31 35.19 -17.94
CA LEU A 821 -15.70 36.02 -19.08
C LEU A 821 -14.83 37.29 -19.20
N SER A 822 -14.43 37.87 -18.04
CA SER A 822 -13.67 39.13 -18.04
C SER A 822 -12.87 39.32 -16.76
N GLY A 823 -11.95 40.29 -16.79
CA GLY A 823 -11.06 40.64 -15.68
C GLY A 823 -9.68 39.97 -15.79
N THR A 824 -8.82 40.18 -14.78
CA THR A 824 -7.51 39.53 -14.73
C THR A 824 -7.67 38.02 -14.69
N THR A 825 -7.02 37.30 -15.62
CA THR A 825 -7.14 35.83 -15.73
C THR A 825 -6.71 35.14 -14.45
N VAL A 826 -7.58 34.23 -13.97
CA VAL A 826 -7.31 33.35 -12.81
C VAL A 826 -7.57 31.91 -13.21
N SER A 827 -6.90 30.97 -12.51
CA SER A 827 -7.15 29.54 -12.68
C SER A 827 -8.36 29.13 -11.84
N LEU A 828 -9.35 28.52 -12.47
CA LEU A 828 -10.49 27.92 -11.79
C LEU A 828 -10.18 26.47 -11.41
N SER A 829 -10.39 26.14 -10.15
CA SER A 829 -10.42 24.76 -9.66
C SER A 829 -11.86 24.28 -9.63
N ASN A 830 -12.08 23.01 -9.98
CA ASN A 830 -13.41 22.38 -10.08
C ASN A 830 -14.36 23.10 -11.05
N ALA A 831 -13.85 23.56 -12.18
CA ALA A 831 -14.63 24.31 -13.17
C ALA A 831 -15.82 23.52 -13.75
N ASN A 832 -15.79 22.19 -13.69
CA ASN A 832 -16.87 21.31 -14.18
C ASN A 832 -17.85 20.88 -13.08
N ASN A 833 -17.79 21.48 -11.91
CA ASN A 833 -18.72 21.21 -10.80
C ASN A 833 -19.63 22.41 -10.57
N LEU A 834 -20.76 22.20 -9.89
CA LEU A 834 -21.69 23.27 -9.54
C LEU A 834 -21.01 24.41 -8.78
N ASN A 835 -20.05 24.08 -7.92
CA ASN A 835 -19.25 25.05 -7.19
C ASN A 835 -17.79 24.97 -7.63
N ALA A 836 -17.21 26.13 -7.96
CA ALA A 836 -15.81 26.26 -8.33
C ALA A 836 -15.06 27.18 -7.36
N SER A 837 -13.75 27.24 -7.47
CA SER A 837 -12.95 28.16 -6.66
C SER A 837 -11.78 28.73 -7.42
N PHE A 838 -11.31 29.91 -7.01
CA PHE A 838 -10.12 30.55 -7.57
C PHE A 838 -9.38 31.34 -6.48
N VAL A 839 -8.16 31.77 -6.78
CA VAL A 839 -7.41 32.70 -5.95
C VAL A 839 -7.49 34.08 -6.60
N ALA A 840 -7.98 35.07 -5.86
CA ALA A 840 -8.10 36.44 -6.37
C ALA A 840 -6.73 37.03 -6.78
N PRO A 841 -6.65 37.78 -7.88
CA PRO A 841 -5.39 38.39 -8.32
C PRO A 841 -4.79 39.35 -7.30
N SER A 842 -3.51 39.68 -7.47
CA SER A 842 -2.79 40.57 -6.57
C SER A 842 -3.12 42.06 -6.75
N THR A 843 -3.85 42.40 -7.81
CA THR A 843 -4.28 43.75 -8.14
C THR A 843 -5.80 43.85 -8.10
N GLU A 844 -6.30 45.05 -7.76
CA GLU A 844 -7.73 45.34 -7.81
C GLU A 844 -8.26 45.13 -9.21
N SER A 845 -9.37 44.42 -9.31
CA SER A 845 -10.02 44.15 -10.60
C SER A 845 -11.44 43.63 -10.39
N THR A 846 -12.29 43.76 -11.39
CA THR A 846 -13.57 43.07 -11.37
C THR A 846 -13.46 41.84 -12.28
N LEU A 847 -13.76 40.68 -11.71
CA LEU A 847 -13.77 39.40 -12.42
C LEU A 847 -15.23 39.02 -12.69
N THR A 848 -15.52 38.59 -13.90
CA THR A 848 -16.82 38.03 -14.23
C THR A 848 -16.70 36.58 -14.61
N PHE A 849 -17.50 35.75 -13.96
CA PHE A 849 -17.55 34.31 -14.24
C PHE A 849 -18.96 33.97 -14.75
N SER A 850 -19.05 32.99 -15.62
CA SER A 850 -20.30 32.39 -16.07
C SER A 850 -20.34 30.93 -15.72
N LEU A 851 -21.44 30.47 -15.17
CA LEU A 851 -21.78 29.06 -15.05
C LEU A 851 -22.77 28.71 -16.18
N SER A 852 -22.44 27.68 -16.94
CA SER A 852 -23.39 27.00 -17.84
C SER A 852 -23.77 25.67 -17.21
N ALA A 853 -25.03 25.33 -17.23
CA ALA A 853 -25.55 24.01 -16.91
C ALA A 853 -26.25 23.45 -18.13
N THR A 854 -25.94 22.23 -18.49
CA THR A 854 -26.51 21.52 -19.65
C THR A 854 -27.16 20.25 -19.14
N ASP A 855 -28.38 19.99 -19.55
CA ASP A 855 -29.11 18.76 -19.27
C ASP A 855 -28.64 17.60 -20.16
N ASP A 856 -29.21 16.44 -20.00
CA ASP A 856 -28.90 15.25 -20.78
C ASP A 856 -29.58 15.23 -22.17
N PHE A 857 -30.30 16.28 -22.52
CA PHE A 857 -30.83 16.56 -23.87
C PHE A 857 -30.12 17.73 -24.57
N ASP A 858 -28.98 18.14 -24.07
CA ASP A 858 -28.12 19.21 -24.62
C ASP A 858 -28.72 20.63 -24.55
N LEU A 859 -29.84 20.85 -23.82
CA LEU A 859 -30.31 22.19 -23.54
C LEU A 859 -29.43 22.84 -22.48
N THR A 860 -28.98 24.05 -22.78
CA THR A 860 -28.05 24.76 -21.94
C THR A 860 -28.62 26.09 -21.49
N SER A 861 -28.50 26.37 -20.20
CA SER A 861 -28.70 27.70 -19.63
C SER A 861 -27.45 28.20 -18.97
N SER A 862 -27.29 29.54 -18.90
CA SER A 862 -26.14 30.13 -18.24
C SER A 862 -26.50 31.36 -17.42
N ALA A 863 -25.77 31.57 -16.35
CA ALA A 863 -25.85 32.77 -15.50
C ALA A 863 -24.45 33.28 -15.19
N SER A 864 -24.33 34.56 -14.85
CA SER A 864 -23.04 35.16 -14.52
C SER A 864 -23.01 35.84 -13.14
N VAL A 865 -21.83 35.89 -12.55
CA VAL A 865 -21.56 36.52 -11.25
C VAL A 865 -20.31 37.41 -11.36
N GLN A 866 -20.33 38.55 -10.70
CA GLN A 866 -19.20 39.46 -10.61
C GLN A 866 -18.54 39.44 -9.24
N ILE A 867 -17.24 39.34 -9.22
CA ILE A 867 -16.42 39.37 -7.98
C ILE A 867 -15.50 40.59 -8.09
N SER A 868 -15.70 41.54 -7.20
CA SER A 868 -14.85 42.74 -7.09
C SER A 868 -13.67 42.47 -6.18
N VAL A 869 -12.47 42.43 -6.74
CA VAL A 869 -11.24 42.28 -5.96
C VAL A 869 -10.77 43.64 -5.47
N ILE A 870 -10.70 43.83 -4.18
CA ILE A 870 -10.30 45.08 -3.52
C ILE A 870 -9.03 44.90 -2.71
N ALA A 871 -8.26 45.98 -2.56
CA ALA A 871 -7.13 45.95 -1.65
C ALA A 871 -7.60 45.91 -0.18
N PRO A 872 -6.95 45.11 0.68
CA PRO A 872 -7.26 45.09 2.08
C PRO A 872 -7.05 46.49 2.67
N THR A 873 -8.07 47.06 3.32
CA THR A 873 -8.02 48.36 3.92
C THR A 873 -6.95 48.36 5.05
N PRO A 874 -5.95 49.26 5.04
CA PRO A 874 -4.95 49.28 6.09
C PRO A 874 -5.63 49.63 7.43
N SER A 875 -5.48 48.73 8.42
CA SER A 875 -5.86 48.96 9.80
C SER A 875 -5.12 50.17 10.33
N LYS A 876 -5.83 51.29 10.61
CA LYS A 876 -5.26 52.43 11.32
C LYS A 876 -4.87 52.00 12.73
N SER A 877 -3.59 51.92 13.01
CA SER A 877 -3.09 51.82 14.38
C SER A 877 -3.50 53.09 15.15
N GLN A 878 -4.41 52.96 16.09
CA GLN A 878 -4.67 53.99 17.06
C GLN A 878 -3.62 53.91 18.17
N THR A 879 -2.82 54.95 18.27
CA THR A 879 -2.00 55.22 19.44
C THR A 879 -2.89 55.58 20.60
N THR A 880 -2.79 54.82 21.67
CA THR A 880 -3.45 55.05 22.94
C THR A 880 -2.88 56.26 23.67
N SER A 881 -3.75 57.22 24.07
CA SER A 881 -3.54 58.03 25.27
C SER A 881 -4.73 57.83 26.20
N GLY A 882 -4.43 57.62 27.47
CA GLY A 882 -5.31 57.04 28.46
C GLY A 882 -6.46 57.90 28.98
N GLY A 883 -7.35 57.26 29.72
CA GLY A 883 -8.32 57.88 30.61
C GLY A 883 -9.59 57.07 30.82
N GLY A 884 -9.67 56.38 31.94
CA GLY A 884 -10.79 56.23 32.84
C GLY A 884 -12.18 55.73 32.42
N GLY A 885 -12.54 54.57 32.92
CA GLY A 885 -13.82 54.31 33.56
C GLY A 885 -15.07 54.05 32.76
N SER A 886 -15.52 52.84 32.79
CA SER A 886 -16.85 52.46 33.30
C SER A 886 -17.32 51.12 32.72
N THR A 887 -17.67 50.28 33.64
CA THR A 887 -18.30 48.98 33.50
C THR A 887 -19.68 49.07 32.86
N GLY A 888 -20.07 48.13 32.07
CA GLY A 888 -21.45 47.80 31.80
C GLY A 888 -21.79 47.31 30.40
N ALA A 889 -22.36 46.13 30.36
CA ALA A 889 -23.16 45.59 29.29
C ALA A 889 -22.46 44.97 28.07
N LEU A 890 -21.87 43.77 28.24
CA LEU A 890 -21.80 42.79 27.17
C LEU A 890 -21.72 41.34 27.71
N SER A 891 -22.66 40.97 28.58
CA SER A 891 -22.78 39.60 29.14
C SER A 891 -24.19 39.02 29.05
N ILE A 892 -25.00 39.41 28.07
CA ILE A 892 -26.40 38.93 27.94
C ILE A 892 -26.70 38.38 26.52
N LEU A 893 -25.74 38.22 25.65
CA LEU A 893 -26.04 37.68 24.30
C LEU A 893 -25.52 36.26 24.03
N CYS A 894 -24.85 35.61 25.00
CA CYS A 894 -24.39 34.20 24.83
C CYS A 894 -25.24 33.17 25.58
N LEU A 895 -26.29 33.56 26.29
CA LEU A 895 -27.14 32.64 27.08
C LEU A 895 -28.51 32.34 26.46
N THR A 896 -28.87 32.95 25.33
CA THR A 896 -30.17 32.73 24.69
C THR A 896 -30.11 31.77 23.48
N LEU A 897 -28.92 31.37 22.99
CA LEU A 897 -28.81 30.43 21.89
C LEU A 897 -28.66 28.95 22.34
N CYS A 898 -28.44 28.72 23.64
CA CYS A 898 -28.36 27.37 24.21
C CYS A 898 -29.69 26.80 24.71
N TRP A 899 -30.78 27.61 24.74
CA TRP A 899 -32.07 27.20 25.29
C TRP A 899 -33.11 26.82 24.24
N TYR A 900 -32.82 26.96 22.92
CA TYR A 900 -33.78 26.66 21.86
C TYR A 900 -33.58 25.26 21.21
N LEU A 901 -32.64 24.46 21.68
CA LEU A 901 -32.39 23.09 21.17
C LEU A 901 -32.68 21.95 22.16
N ARG A 902 -33.42 22.24 23.27
CA ARG A 902 -33.82 21.20 24.21
C ARG A 902 -35.30 21.28 24.54
N ALA A 903 -36.18 20.90 23.62
CA ALA A 903 -37.54 20.44 23.96
C ALA A 903 -38.25 19.84 22.73
N LYS A 904 -38.11 18.56 22.52
CA LYS A 904 -39.21 17.71 22.00
C LYS A 904 -39.04 16.29 22.55
N PRO A 905 -40.06 15.75 23.24
CA PRO A 905 -39.99 14.42 23.84
C PRO A 905 -40.38 13.33 22.82
N LEU A 906 -39.57 12.26 22.74
CA LEU A 906 -39.96 11.03 22.06
C LEU A 906 -41.09 10.34 22.84
N LYS A 907 -42.25 10.16 22.23
CA LYS A 907 -43.29 9.27 22.70
C LYS A 907 -42.85 7.81 22.47
N ARG A 908 -42.73 7.09 23.60
CA ARG A 908 -42.69 5.61 23.62
C ARG A 908 -44.03 5.03 23.16
N TYR A 909 -44.02 4.16 22.19
CA TYR A 909 -45.09 3.18 22.01
C TYR A 909 -44.62 1.83 22.56
N LEU A 910 -45.27 1.42 23.66
CA LEU A 910 -45.27 0.05 24.19
C LEU A 910 -46.34 -0.74 23.42
N ALA A 911 -45.94 -1.82 22.80
CA ALA A 911 -46.88 -2.87 22.42
C ALA A 911 -46.46 -4.21 23.04
N LYS A 912 -47.31 -4.69 23.90
CA LYS A 912 -47.26 -6.02 24.54
C LYS A 912 -47.56 -7.10 23.50
N GLY A 913 -46.86 -8.21 23.58
CA GLY A 913 -47.18 -9.41 22.79
C GLY A 913 -46.50 -10.68 23.32
N LYS A 914 -47.07 -11.24 24.29
CA LYS A 914 -47.19 -12.67 24.73
C LYS A 914 -46.18 -13.71 24.23
N SER A 915 -45.55 -14.31 25.22
CA SER A 915 -44.92 -15.63 25.25
C SER A 915 -45.77 -16.76 24.67
N LYS A 916 -45.13 -17.65 23.90
CA LYS A 916 -45.50 -19.10 23.88
C LYS A 916 -44.22 -19.94 23.79
N LYS A 917 -43.98 -20.69 24.84
CA LYS A 917 -43.16 -21.90 24.85
C LYS A 917 -43.80 -22.94 23.94
N LEU A 918 -43.03 -23.66 23.18
CA LEU A 918 -43.27 -25.09 22.96
C LEU A 918 -41.97 -25.85 22.72
N HIS A 919 -41.97 -27.03 23.33
CA HIS A 919 -40.90 -28.03 23.44
C HIS A 919 -40.71 -28.88 22.18
N THR A 920 -39.46 -29.36 22.05
CA THR A 920 -39.01 -30.70 21.58
C THR A 920 -39.43 -31.23 20.20
N LYS A 921 -38.51 -31.44 19.34
CA LYS A 921 -37.77 -32.70 19.14
C LYS A 921 -36.47 -32.40 18.38
#